data_601bfdf568956112329f386282a8ef5f
#
_entry.id   601bfdf568956112329f386282a8ef5f
#
_cell.length_a   1.000
_cell.length_b   1.000
_cell.length_c   1.000
_cell.angle_alpha   90.00
_cell.angle_beta   90.00
_cell.angle_gamma   90.00
#
_symmetry.space_group_name_H-M   'P 1'
#
loop_
_entity.id
_entity.type
_entity.pdbx_description
1 polymer ?
#
loop_
_entity_poly.entity_id
_entity_poly.type
_entity_poly.pdbx_seq_one_letter_code
_entity_poly.pdbx_strand_id
1 'polypeptide(L)'
;MKLLCCSKFLLLFLLLSTLLFASEPKKSAIVYYGSDISYPVVGIHDYIIVEPNNIDVYRHGFEVYTKKMYAYVSIGEIDPNDPAFEKLNKNLIVGKNRAWKSHLLDITDPAYKEFLFKEMIEPQIQRGFQNFFFDTLDSYQLIAKTKEQRTKSEAALVDIIHTFHTKYPHAKLILNRGFEILDKVHSDITAVLFESYYQGVGGKELRYKKVSKADRDWLDIYLNKAKAYNLDIICIDYLPLEKLPTDANKLVKKIETKGFIPYIATRELDSYGYSSKNALKREILTLIDESKYDRTYLESHQVGALPLEYQGYIQKLYNVAQKPLPSIAQMQQYGGVIIWLTNNYKEEDKLIEWIKKLQHYNIKVLFMGSFSITNPSLLTSLGIYTSDVKDTKETNYKVIQQSKLIGFEVEPPKTPLTSYIQIRDGKALYTIENEKQQSSTLAAIMPWGGFAIDQSATVEISQDNLWVANPFALFKEALRLQDIPVPDTTTQNGRRILFSHIDGDGIMNRVEWNPELFSGDTIYSDILTQYSIPISVSVIGAEINNNGLYPKLAPQLQKIVKKMYALENVEPATHTFTHPFFWNKIENGDLDPKYRLKPKGYKFSLDYEIKGMLDEINENFLAANKYPKAKTVFWSGDCAPPKNILRYVYKNKILNINGGDTYISNLHPWLSYVAPMGLERDGYYQIYTGEQNENIYTNEWLGPYWGFKKVVQTFKLTDKPRRLKPIDIYYHLYSGSKRASLNALKYVYNWAIKQDVNPIFTSEYIPKVMDYYTVSISKTDHSQYLIAGMRNLKTLRFDTLAFKDIELQKNIAGYKKNQTESYLHLGEKTKVILNAQQTKKQAYLISSNGTITQLSRGTKSIQLKLQAHTPLELELFVPKECKLSLQPKAKKIQKENNTVTIVYTKQKEATVNVQCRE
;
A
#
# COMPACT_ATOMS: atom_id res chain seq x y z
N MET A 1 -6.95 41.02 53.55
CA MET A 1 -5.80 40.36 52.96
C MET A 1 -6.01 38.89 52.60
N LYS A 2 -7.24 38.33 52.65
CA LYS A 2 -7.56 36.93 52.27
C LYS A 2 -8.35 36.79 50.98
N LEU A 3 -8.80 37.84 50.34
CA LEU A 3 -9.57 37.77 49.05
C LEU A 3 -8.69 37.95 47.79
N LEU A 4 -7.46 38.44 47.90
CA LEU A 4 -6.56 38.63 46.74
C LEU A 4 -5.72 37.38 46.35
N CYS A 5 -5.65 36.37 47.22
CA CYS A 5 -4.90 35.14 46.91
C CYS A 5 -5.74 34.12 46.09
N CYS A 6 -7.07 34.11 46.20
CA CYS A 6 -7.91 33.18 45.45
C CYS A 6 -8.07 33.56 43.97
N SER A 7 -7.99 34.85 43.61
CA SER A 7 -8.13 35.25 42.20
C SER A 7 -6.90 34.95 41.36
N LYS A 8 -5.70 34.98 41.95
CA LYS A 8 -4.46 34.59 41.23
C LYS A 8 -4.32 33.08 41.02
N PHE A 9 -4.85 32.28 41.95
CA PHE A 9 -4.88 30.81 41.76
C PHE A 9 -5.93 30.37 40.73
N LEU A 10 -7.07 31.05 40.66
CA LEU A 10 -8.10 30.77 39.67
C LEU A 10 -7.67 31.16 38.25
N LEU A 11 -6.92 32.28 38.10
CA LEU A 11 -6.36 32.68 36.79
C LEU A 11 -5.21 31.75 36.34
N LEU A 12 -4.41 31.22 37.25
CA LEU A 12 -3.36 30.23 36.93
C LEU A 12 -3.96 28.86 36.55
N PHE A 13 -5.08 28.47 37.16
CA PHE A 13 -5.82 27.26 36.82
C PHE A 13 -6.57 27.38 35.48
N LEU A 14 -7.08 28.56 35.16
CA LEU A 14 -7.69 28.86 33.85
C LEU A 14 -6.63 28.93 32.74
N LEU A 15 -5.41 29.38 33.02
CA LEU A 15 -4.31 29.37 32.06
C LEU A 15 -3.68 27.96 31.90
N LEU A 16 -3.74 27.08 32.90
CA LEU A 16 -3.29 25.69 32.77
C LEU A 16 -4.34 24.77 32.12
N SER A 17 -5.63 25.11 32.16
CA SER A 17 -6.69 24.32 31.56
C SER A 17 -6.82 24.52 30.03
N THR A 18 -6.17 25.53 29.45
CA THR A 18 -6.14 25.78 27.99
C THR A 18 -5.00 25.06 27.24
N LEU A 19 -4.17 24.30 27.93
CA LEU A 19 -2.98 23.63 27.37
C LEU A 19 -3.16 22.13 27.08
N LEU A 20 -4.38 21.59 27.12
CA LEU A 20 -4.65 20.15 26.89
C LEU A 20 -5.52 19.86 25.66
N PHE A 21 -5.65 20.78 24.72
CA PHE A 21 -6.05 20.40 23.37
C PHE A 21 -4.79 19.93 22.63
N ALA A 22 -4.74 18.67 22.28
CA ALA A 22 -3.72 18.17 21.35
C ALA A 22 -3.73 19.09 20.12
N SER A 23 -2.72 19.95 19.99
CA SER A 23 -2.58 20.85 18.85
C SER A 23 -2.60 20.00 17.59
N GLU A 24 -3.35 20.42 16.57
CA GLU A 24 -3.28 19.73 15.27
C GLU A 24 -1.82 19.59 14.83
N PRO A 25 -1.43 18.45 14.28
CA PRO A 25 -0.06 18.25 13.83
C PRO A 25 0.32 19.34 12.84
N LYS A 26 1.50 19.94 13.03
CA LYS A 26 2.06 20.97 12.15
C LYS A 26 1.98 20.52 10.69
N LYS A 27 1.76 21.45 9.77
CA LYS A 27 1.82 21.16 8.33
C LYS A 27 3.24 20.72 7.94
N SER A 28 3.34 19.89 6.90
CA SER A 28 4.60 19.39 6.38
C SER A 28 4.60 19.35 4.86
N ALA A 29 5.77 19.50 4.27
CA ALA A 29 5.97 19.46 2.82
C ALA A 29 7.05 18.44 2.46
N ILE A 30 6.98 17.95 1.23
CA ILE A 30 8.01 17.14 0.59
C ILE A 30 8.14 17.56 -0.88
N VAL A 31 9.38 17.66 -1.35
CA VAL A 31 9.70 17.89 -2.76
C VAL A 31 10.50 16.69 -3.25
N TYR A 32 10.01 16.03 -4.27
CA TYR A 32 10.62 14.82 -4.82
C TYR A 32 10.56 14.81 -6.34
N TYR A 33 11.72 14.84 -6.97
CA TYR A 33 11.88 14.84 -8.43
C TYR A 33 12.38 13.52 -9.00
N GLY A 34 12.57 12.49 -8.14
CA GLY A 34 12.94 11.15 -8.57
C GLY A 34 11.82 10.41 -9.30
N SER A 35 12.16 9.29 -9.93
CA SER A 35 11.25 8.50 -10.77
C SER A 35 10.48 7.38 -10.05
N ASP A 36 10.89 7.00 -8.84
CA ASP A 36 10.26 5.91 -8.08
C ASP A 36 9.68 6.43 -6.75
N ILE A 37 8.48 7.00 -6.85
CA ILE A 37 7.80 7.58 -5.69
C ILE A 37 7.27 6.50 -4.74
N SER A 38 7.62 6.59 -3.45
CA SER A 38 7.06 5.80 -2.36
C SER A 38 5.85 6.49 -1.74
N TYR A 39 4.65 6.03 -2.04
CA TYR A 39 3.42 6.58 -1.45
C TYR A 39 3.34 6.39 0.07
N PRO A 40 3.81 5.26 0.68
CA PRO A 40 3.96 5.14 2.12
C PRO A 40 4.83 6.22 2.77
N VAL A 41 5.78 6.79 2.04
CA VAL A 41 6.63 7.88 2.54
C VAL A 41 5.96 9.24 2.33
N VAL A 42 5.56 9.55 1.09
CA VAL A 42 5.07 10.91 0.77
C VAL A 42 3.67 11.21 1.32
N GLY A 43 2.82 10.20 1.50
CA GLY A 43 1.40 10.35 1.78
C GLY A 43 1.06 11.06 3.10
N ILE A 44 1.99 11.13 4.06
CA ILE A 44 1.78 11.79 5.34
C ILE A 44 1.84 13.33 5.23
N HIS A 45 2.50 13.84 4.21
CA HIS A 45 2.70 15.27 4.02
C HIS A 45 1.42 15.98 3.54
N ASP A 46 1.34 17.27 3.81
CA ASP A 46 0.21 18.11 3.38
C ASP A 46 0.46 18.68 1.98
N TYR A 47 1.74 18.90 1.62
CA TYR A 47 2.23 19.35 0.31
C TYR A 47 3.20 18.32 -0.26
N ILE A 48 2.89 17.77 -1.42
CA ILE A 48 3.73 16.78 -2.14
C ILE A 48 4.05 17.39 -3.50
N ILE A 49 5.23 17.98 -3.65
CA ILE A 49 5.68 18.63 -4.89
C ILE A 49 6.50 17.61 -5.68
N VAL A 50 6.17 17.38 -6.94
CA VAL A 50 6.78 16.33 -7.77
C VAL A 50 7.09 16.83 -9.18
N GLU A 51 8.15 16.24 -9.79
CA GLU A 51 8.35 16.33 -11.24
C GLU A 51 7.27 15.46 -11.94
N PRO A 52 6.27 16.06 -12.62
CA PRO A 52 5.12 15.32 -13.10
C PRO A 52 5.47 14.27 -14.14
N ASN A 53 6.52 14.48 -14.96
CA ASN A 53 6.94 13.53 -15.98
C ASN A 53 7.51 12.24 -15.40
N ASN A 54 7.97 12.27 -14.15
CA ASN A 54 8.47 11.12 -13.41
C ASN A 54 7.37 10.34 -12.65
N ILE A 55 6.12 10.82 -12.68
CA ILE A 55 5.01 10.19 -11.95
C ILE A 55 4.16 9.33 -12.89
N ASP A 56 4.03 8.06 -12.57
CA ASP A 56 3.06 7.18 -13.22
C ASP A 56 1.68 7.37 -12.56
N VAL A 57 0.82 8.12 -13.24
CA VAL A 57 -0.51 8.53 -12.75
C VAL A 57 -1.53 7.38 -12.67
N TYR A 58 -1.21 6.21 -13.24
CA TYR A 58 -2.09 5.05 -13.18
C TYR A 58 -1.88 4.22 -11.91
N ARG A 59 -0.80 4.42 -11.15
CA ARG A 59 -0.58 3.77 -9.86
C ARG A 59 -1.64 4.19 -8.85
N HIS A 60 -2.14 3.25 -8.07
CA HIS A 60 -3.19 3.49 -7.05
C HIS A 60 -2.86 4.64 -6.09
N GLY A 61 -1.61 4.75 -5.65
CA GLY A 61 -1.18 5.82 -4.75
C GLY A 61 -1.35 7.23 -5.32
N PHE A 62 -1.25 7.42 -6.64
CA PHE A 62 -1.54 8.71 -7.26
C PHE A 62 -3.01 9.11 -7.02
N GLU A 63 -3.95 8.21 -7.26
CA GLU A 63 -5.37 8.45 -7.00
C GLU A 63 -5.65 8.77 -5.53
N VAL A 64 -4.95 8.08 -4.60
CA VAL A 64 -5.11 8.30 -3.16
C VAL A 64 -4.65 9.70 -2.74
N TYR A 65 -3.56 10.20 -3.31
CA TYR A 65 -2.89 11.41 -2.84
C TYR A 65 -2.94 12.60 -3.81
N THR A 66 -3.56 12.49 -4.98
CA THR A 66 -3.56 13.55 -6.02
C THR A 66 -4.02 14.91 -5.49
N LYS A 67 -4.95 14.97 -4.53
CA LYS A 67 -5.42 16.22 -3.89
C LYS A 67 -4.33 16.97 -3.10
N LYS A 68 -3.22 16.33 -2.80
CA LYS A 68 -2.06 16.91 -2.10
C LYS A 68 -0.84 17.03 -2.99
N MET A 69 -0.89 16.48 -4.22
CA MET A 69 0.22 16.49 -5.17
C MET A 69 0.18 17.76 -6.00
N TYR A 70 1.34 18.38 -6.14
CA TYR A 70 1.58 19.60 -6.91
C TYR A 70 2.55 19.28 -8.04
N ALA A 71 2.10 19.46 -9.28
CA ALA A 71 2.94 19.30 -10.46
C ALA A 71 3.90 20.48 -10.58
N TYR A 72 5.19 20.21 -10.65
CA TYR A 72 6.21 21.20 -10.96
C TYR A 72 6.03 21.74 -12.39
N VAL A 73 6.10 23.04 -12.56
CA VAL A 73 6.14 23.72 -13.87
C VAL A 73 7.12 24.88 -13.79
N SER A 74 8.16 24.86 -14.62
CA SER A 74 9.08 25.96 -14.79
C SER A 74 8.47 27.04 -15.69
N ILE A 75 8.41 28.27 -15.19
CA ILE A 75 7.76 29.39 -15.89
C ILE A 75 8.76 30.22 -16.68
N GLY A 76 9.90 30.55 -16.13
CA GLY A 76 10.91 31.43 -16.80
C GLY A 76 11.96 30.68 -17.62
N GLU A 77 12.01 29.37 -17.49
CA GLU A 77 13.07 28.55 -18.06
C GLU A 77 12.50 27.22 -18.60
N ILE A 78 13.25 26.59 -19.52
CA ILE A 78 12.95 25.24 -19.97
C ILE A 78 14.22 24.39 -20.09
N ASP A 79 14.17 23.16 -19.56
CA ASP A 79 15.25 22.18 -19.74
C ASP A 79 15.20 21.61 -21.16
N PRO A 80 16.34 21.44 -21.85
CA PRO A 80 16.38 20.79 -23.17
C PRO A 80 15.81 19.36 -23.20
N ASN A 81 15.77 18.68 -22.06
CA ASN A 81 15.22 17.34 -21.92
C ASN A 81 13.72 17.34 -21.59
N ASP A 82 13.10 18.51 -21.37
CA ASP A 82 11.65 18.56 -21.14
C ASP A 82 10.91 18.16 -22.44
N PRO A 83 9.90 17.27 -22.39
CA PRO A 83 9.14 16.87 -23.57
C PRO A 83 8.50 18.04 -24.33
N ALA A 84 8.18 19.14 -23.65
CA ALA A 84 7.64 20.34 -24.30
C ALA A 84 8.69 21.12 -25.10
N PHE A 85 10.00 20.93 -24.86
CA PHE A 85 11.08 21.66 -25.55
C PHE A 85 11.07 21.44 -27.07
N GLU A 86 10.71 20.25 -27.54
CA GLU A 86 10.63 19.97 -28.97
C GLU A 86 9.55 20.80 -29.69
N LYS A 87 8.49 21.16 -28.96
CA LYS A 87 7.35 21.94 -29.46
C LYS A 87 7.54 23.45 -29.31
N LEU A 88 8.59 23.86 -28.60
CA LEU A 88 8.86 25.26 -28.32
C LEU A 88 9.30 25.99 -29.60
N ASN A 89 8.65 27.13 -29.92
CA ASN A 89 9.19 28.08 -30.88
C ASN A 89 10.53 28.65 -30.36
N LYS A 90 11.61 28.35 -31.04
CA LYS A 90 12.98 28.72 -30.60
C LYS A 90 13.21 30.24 -30.55
N ASN A 91 12.38 31.06 -31.17
CA ASN A 91 12.43 32.53 -31.08
C ASN A 91 12.06 33.02 -29.66
N LEU A 92 11.36 32.21 -28.87
CA LEU A 92 11.05 32.51 -27.47
C LEU A 92 12.26 32.33 -26.54
N ILE A 93 13.36 31.74 -26.99
CA ILE A 93 14.57 31.56 -26.22
C ILE A 93 15.39 32.85 -26.27
N VAL A 94 15.56 33.53 -25.14
CA VAL A 94 16.25 34.83 -25.02
C VAL A 94 17.58 34.76 -24.25
N GLY A 95 17.95 33.56 -23.77
CA GLY A 95 19.20 33.36 -23.06
C GLY A 95 19.43 31.95 -22.52
N LYS A 96 20.46 31.77 -21.71
CA LYS A 96 20.77 30.52 -21.02
C LYS A 96 21.10 30.74 -19.56
N ASN A 97 20.52 29.97 -18.68
CA ASN A 97 20.95 29.82 -17.30
C ASN A 97 22.06 28.75 -17.25
N ARG A 98 23.31 29.20 -17.09
CA ARG A 98 24.49 28.31 -17.09
C ARG A 98 24.56 27.40 -15.87
N ALA A 99 23.97 27.84 -14.76
CA ALA A 99 23.99 27.07 -13.50
C ALA A 99 23.12 25.81 -13.60
N TRP A 100 21.95 25.93 -14.22
CA TRP A 100 20.99 24.85 -14.39
C TRP A 100 20.98 24.23 -15.79
N LYS A 101 21.79 24.80 -16.73
CA LYS A 101 21.86 24.38 -18.15
C LYS A 101 20.54 24.51 -18.91
N SER A 102 19.60 25.31 -18.42
CA SER A 102 18.29 25.58 -19.01
C SER A 102 18.33 26.79 -19.97
N HIS A 103 17.29 26.91 -20.80
CA HIS A 103 17.05 28.05 -21.65
C HIS A 103 16.13 29.06 -20.97
N LEU A 104 16.49 30.37 -21.00
CA LEU A 104 15.65 31.46 -20.52
C LEU A 104 14.63 31.82 -21.58
N LEU A 105 13.37 32.02 -21.19
CA LEU A 105 12.25 32.26 -22.07
C LEU A 105 11.74 33.70 -22.01
N ASP A 106 11.29 34.26 -23.13
CA ASP A 106 10.58 35.53 -23.17
C ASP A 106 9.11 35.35 -22.71
N ILE A 107 8.92 35.48 -21.42
CA ILE A 107 7.59 35.37 -20.79
C ILE A 107 6.65 36.52 -21.16
N THR A 108 7.17 37.59 -21.80
CA THR A 108 6.38 38.79 -22.22
C THR A 108 5.76 38.64 -23.62
N ASP A 109 6.16 37.64 -24.39
CA ASP A 109 5.57 37.31 -25.69
C ASP A 109 4.22 36.56 -25.50
N PRO A 110 3.14 37.03 -26.12
CA PRO A 110 1.85 36.34 -26.04
C PRO A 110 1.88 34.86 -26.50
N ALA A 111 2.73 34.53 -27.47
CA ALA A 111 2.92 33.18 -27.97
C ALA A 111 3.52 32.24 -26.89
N TYR A 112 4.32 32.80 -25.96
CA TYR A 112 4.84 32.04 -24.81
C TYR A 112 3.71 31.60 -23.89
N LYS A 113 2.79 32.50 -23.55
CA LYS A 113 1.66 32.18 -22.66
C LYS A 113 0.80 31.05 -23.25
N GLU A 114 0.50 31.09 -24.56
CA GLU A 114 -0.22 30.03 -25.25
C GLU A 114 0.53 28.68 -25.15
N PHE A 115 1.83 28.70 -25.45
CA PHE A 115 2.70 27.53 -25.34
C PHE A 115 2.68 26.94 -23.92
N LEU A 116 2.88 27.76 -22.88
CA LEU A 116 2.90 27.36 -21.49
C LEU A 116 1.63 26.59 -21.10
N PHE A 117 0.47 27.16 -21.42
CA PHE A 117 -0.81 26.52 -21.09
C PHE A 117 -1.03 25.25 -21.88
N LYS A 118 -0.83 25.27 -23.20
CA LYS A 118 -1.16 24.16 -24.10
C LYS A 118 -0.20 22.98 -23.97
N GLU A 119 1.10 23.24 -23.82
CA GLU A 119 2.13 22.20 -23.89
C GLU A 119 2.72 21.79 -22.51
N MET A 120 2.59 22.63 -21.48
CA MET A 120 3.16 22.32 -20.16
C MET A 120 2.08 22.11 -19.09
N ILE A 121 1.01 22.92 -19.05
CA ILE A 121 0.00 22.85 -17.97
C ILE A 121 -1.14 21.87 -18.33
N GLU A 122 -1.80 22.05 -19.47
CA GLU A 122 -2.97 21.22 -19.89
C GLU A 122 -2.68 19.73 -19.94
N PRO A 123 -1.51 19.28 -20.45
CA PRO A 123 -1.18 17.86 -20.43
C PRO A 123 -1.16 17.27 -19.01
N GLN A 124 -0.71 18.02 -18.01
CA GLN A 124 -0.67 17.53 -16.63
C GLN A 124 -2.08 17.47 -16.02
N ILE A 125 -2.95 18.41 -16.33
CA ILE A 125 -4.37 18.38 -15.96
C ILE A 125 -5.06 17.15 -16.57
N GLN A 126 -4.83 16.87 -17.85
CA GLN A 126 -5.36 15.68 -18.53
C GLN A 126 -4.85 14.38 -17.93
N ARG A 127 -3.63 14.38 -17.39
CA ARG A 127 -3.07 13.26 -16.62
C ARG A 127 -3.68 13.10 -15.21
N GLY A 128 -4.44 14.10 -14.71
CA GLY A 128 -5.14 14.05 -13.42
C GLY A 128 -4.49 14.86 -12.28
N PHE A 129 -3.45 15.64 -12.55
CA PHE A 129 -2.93 16.59 -11.55
C PHE A 129 -3.96 17.69 -11.30
N GLN A 130 -4.16 18.03 -10.02
CA GLN A 130 -5.15 19.02 -9.59
C GLN A 130 -4.50 20.31 -9.07
N ASN A 131 -3.23 20.26 -8.68
CA ASN A 131 -2.53 21.41 -8.11
C ASN A 131 -1.15 21.56 -8.75
N PHE A 132 -0.59 22.77 -8.70
CA PHE A 132 0.63 23.13 -9.40
C PHE A 132 1.62 23.89 -8.51
N PHE A 133 2.88 23.73 -8.83
CA PHE A 133 3.99 24.49 -8.26
C PHE A 133 4.74 25.20 -9.40
N PHE A 134 4.65 26.52 -9.43
CA PHE A 134 5.31 27.35 -10.43
C PHE A 134 6.68 27.80 -9.94
N ASP A 135 7.68 27.47 -10.72
CA ASP A 135 9.09 27.73 -10.42
C ASP A 135 9.69 28.71 -11.43
N THR A 136 10.93 29.17 -11.17
CA THR A 136 11.74 30.05 -12.03
C THR A 136 11.10 31.41 -12.31
N LEU A 137 10.24 31.90 -11.39
CA LEU A 137 9.53 33.17 -11.54
C LEU A 137 10.45 34.40 -11.51
N ASP A 138 11.66 34.26 -10.95
CA ASP A 138 12.67 35.33 -10.88
C ASP A 138 13.72 35.28 -12.02
N SER A 139 13.63 34.26 -12.91
CA SER A 139 14.62 34.10 -14.01
C SER A 139 14.67 35.26 -15.01
N TYR A 140 13.56 36.00 -15.16
CA TYR A 140 13.57 37.23 -15.97
C TYR A 140 14.60 38.26 -15.50
N GLN A 141 15.00 38.25 -14.22
CA GLN A 141 16.00 39.18 -13.67
C GLN A 141 17.39 38.96 -14.30
N LEU A 142 17.66 37.78 -14.87
CA LEU A 142 18.91 37.48 -15.56
C LEU A 142 19.00 38.22 -16.90
N ILE A 143 17.88 38.57 -17.52
CA ILE A 143 17.78 39.17 -18.85
C ILE A 143 17.26 40.62 -18.83
N ALA A 144 16.30 40.94 -17.98
CA ALA A 144 15.71 42.28 -17.85
C ALA A 144 16.70 43.25 -17.16
N LYS A 145 17.33 44.12 -17.93
CA LYS A 145 18.38 45.05 -17.42
C LYS A 145 17.79 46.40 -16.99
N THR A 146 16.66 46.82 -17.55
CA THR A 146 16.00 48.06 -17.22
C THR A 146 14.80 47.87 -16.29
N LYS A 147 14.38 48.89 -15.58
CA LYS A 147 13.18 48.89 -14.74
C LYS A 147 11.94 48.62 -15.57
N GLU A 148 11.86 49.17 -16.78
CA GLU A 148 10.75 48.96 -17.70
C GLU A 148 10.60 47.47 -18.11
N GLN A 149 11.72 46.82 -18.51
CA GLN A 149 11.77 45.42 -18.83
C GLN A 149 11.30 44.54 -17.66
N ARG A 150 11.76 44.86 -16.45
CA ARG A 150 11.32 44.14 -15.21
C ARG A 150 9.84 44.30 -14.97
N THR A 151 9.30 45.54 -15.05
CA THR A 151 7.88 45.81 -14.87
C THR A 151 7.03 45.08 -15.91
N LYS A 152 7.49 44.97 -17.16
CA LYS A 152 6.81 44.21 -18.24
C LYS A 152 6.79 42.72 -17.91
N SER A 153 7.92 42.17 -17.46
CA SER A 153 8.00 40.73 -17.08
C SER A 153 7.13 40.42 -15.86
N GLU A 154 7.13 41.27 -14.84
CA GLU A 154 6.28 41.13 -13.66
C GLU A 154 4.78 41.19 -14.03
N ALA A 155 4.39 42.08 -14.97
CA ALA A 155 3.01 42.13 -15.46
C ALA A 155 2.61 40.84 -16.21
N ALA A 156 3.51 40.29 -17.00
CA ALA A 156 3.28 39.00 -17.68
C ALA A 156 3.13 37.83 -16.70
N LEU A 157 3.94 37.75 -15.63
CA LEU A 157 3.81 36.78 -14.59
C LEU A 157 2.45 36.87 -13.86
N VAL A 158 2.03 38.11 -13.54
CA VAL A 158 0.72 38.36 -12.91
C VAL A 158 -0.39 37.89 -13.85
N ASP A 159 -0.33 38.17 -15.12
CA ASP A 159 -1.32 37.77 -16.12
C ASP A 159 -1.37 36.24 -16.29
N ILE A 160 -0.22 35.56 -16.27
CA ILE A 160 -0.15 34.10 -16.29
C ILE A 160 -0.85 33.49 -15.06
N ILE A 161 -0.59 33.99 -13.86
CA ILE A 161 -1.14 33.48 -12.61
C ILE A 161 -2.65 33.73 -12.54
N HIS A 162 -3.13 34.91 -12.87
CA HIS A 162 -4.56 35.23 -12.95
C HIS A 162 -5.28 34.38 -14.00
N THR A 163 -4.65 34.19 -15.18
CA THR A 163 -5.20 33.31 -16.22
C THR A 163 -5.30 31.86 -15.73
N PHE A 164 -4.29 31.36 -15.03
CA PHE A 164 -4.31 30.03 -14.45
C PHE A 164 -5.45 29.89 -13.43
N HIS A 165 -5.56 30.81 -12.48
CA HIS A 165 -6.63 30.81 -11.47
C HIS A 165 -8.03 30.88 -12.10
N THR A 166 -8.21 31.75 -13.10
CA THR A 166 -9.49 31.90 -13.80
C THR A 166 -9.87 30.64 -14.57
N LYS A 167 -8.90 30.00 -15.26
CA LYS A 167 -9.14 28.79 -16.04
C LYS A 167 -9.34 27.55 -15.17
N TYR A 168 -8.68 27.51 -14.00
CA TYR A 168 -8.69 26.36 -13.09
C TYR A 168 -8.99 26.77 -11.64
N PRO A 169 -10.19 27.27 -11.32
CA PRO A 169 -10.49 27.89 -10.03
C PRO A 169 -10.43 26.95 -8.81
N HIS A 170 -10.43 25.63 -9.04
CA HIS A 170 -10.30 24.63 -7.98
C HIS A 170 -8.85 24.15 -7.77
N ALA A 171 -7.94 24.51 -8.68
CA ALA A 171 -6.54 24.15 -8.56
C ALA A 171 -5.83 25.04 -7.53
N LYS A 172 -5.02 24.42 -6.68
CA LYS A 172 -4.16 25.13 -5.73
C LYS A 172 -2.83 25.41 -6.39
N LEU A 173 -2.29 26.58 -6.15
CA LEU A 173 -1.02 27.04 -6.71
C LEU A 173 -0.03 27.40 -5.61
N ILE A 174 1.21 26.93 -5.74
CA ILE A 174 2.37 27.31 -4.95
C ILE A 174 3.33 28.06 -5.88
N LEU A 175 3.93 29.14 -5.42
CA LEU A 175 4.97 29.85 -6.15
C LEU A 175 6.32 29.63 -5.49
N ASN A 176 7.38 29.37 -6.28
CA ASN A 176 8.76 29.51 -5.81
C ASN A 176 9.15 30.99 -5.85
N ARG A 177 9.26 31.59 -4.64
CA ARG A 177 9.48 33.02 -4.48
C ARG A 177 8.39 33.90 -5.12
N GLY A 178 8.64 34.58 -6.25
CA GLY A 178 7.69 35.51 -6.88
C GLY A 178 7.32 36.68 -5.98
N PHE A 179 8.28 37.14 -5.14
CA PHE A 179 8.05 38.12 -4.10
C PHE A 179 7.68 39.51 -4.66
N GLU A 180 8.20 39.88 -5.83
CA GLU A 180 7.97 41.15 -6.49
C GLU A 180 6.52 41.32 -6.93
N ILE A 181 5.84 40.24 -7.24
CA ILE A 181 4.45 40.23 -7.72
C ILE A 181 3.44 39.82 -6.64
N LEU A 182 3.88 39.46 -5.43
CA LEU A 182 3.07 38.85 -4.37
C LEU A 182 1.82 39.68 -4.02
N ASP A 183 1.94 41.03 -3.99
CA ASP A 183 0.80 41.91 -3.71
C ASP A 183 -0.34 41.82 -4.70
N LYS A 184 -0.03 41.40 -5.92
CA LYS A 184 -1.02 41.30 -7.02
C LYS A 184 -1.62 39.91 -7.15
N VAL A 185 -0.96 38.86 -6.61
CA VAL A 185 -1.35 37.49 -6.86
C VAL A 185 -1.66 36.70 -5.59
N HIS A 186 -1.51 37.30 -4.39
CA HIS A 186 -1.69 36.57 -3.12
C HIS A 186 -3.07 35.91 -2.96
N SER A 187 -4.13 36.43 -3.58
CA SER A 187 -5.48 35.86 -3.56
C SER A 187 -5.62 34.60 -4.42
N ASP A 188 -4.74 34.40 -5.40
CA ASP A 188 -4.80 33.31 -6.40
C ASP A 188 -3.90 32.14 -6.03
N ILE A 189 -3.15 32.25 -4.93
CA ILE A 189 -2.19 31.25 -4.51
C ILE A 189 -2.46 30.72 -3.10
N THR A 190 -1.94 29.56 -2.79
CA THR A 190 -2.14 28.88 -1.49
C THR A 190 -0.92 28.97 -0.59
N ALA A 191 0.27 28.99 -1.19
CA ALA A 191 1.53 29.01 -0.46
C ALA A 191 2.64 29.64 -1.30
N VAL A 192 3.68 30.09 -0.60
CA VAL A 192 4.98 30.46 -1.17
C VAL A 192 6.02 29.45 -0.71
N LEU A 193 6.83 28.98 -1.62
CA LEU A 193 8.02 28.20 -1.34
C LEU A 193 9.25 29.04 -1.59
N PHE A 194 10.31 28.85 -0.82
CA PHE A 194 11.58 29.52 -1.06
C PHE A 194 12.79 28.68 -0.65
N GLU A 195 13.91 28.97 -1.26
CA GLU A 195 15.21 28.35 -1.08
C GLU A 195 16.27 29.47 -0.84
N SER A 196 16.97 29.53 0.30
CA SER A 196 16.91 28.77 1.51
C SER A 196 17.03 29.72 2.68
N TYR A 197 16.74 29.29 3.93
CA TYR A 197 16.82 30.24 5.07
C TYR A 197 18.13 30.14 5.87
N TYR A 198 18.59 28.92 6.18
CA TYR A 198 19.83 28.68 6.95
C TYR A 198 20.92 27.98 6.16
N GLN A 199 20.56 27.03 5.33
CA GLN A 199 21.48 26.18 4.56
C GLN A 199 21.01 26.12 3.10
N GLY A 200 21.81 26.67 2.23
CA GLY A 200 21.49 26.73 0.80
C GLY A 200 22.58 26.12 -0.07
N VAL A 201 22.39 26.26 -1.36
CA VAL A 201 23.37 25.95 -2.38
C VAL A 201 23.73 27.22 -3.17
N GLY A 202 24.91 27.27 -3.76
CA GLY A 202 25.26 28.44 -4.56
C GLY A 202 26.67 28.39 -5.12
N GLY A 203 26.98 29.40 -5.93
CA GLY A 203 28.19 29.47 -6.73
C GLY A 203 28.08 28.69 -8.03
N LYS A 204 29.11 28.75 -8.91
CA LYS A 204 29.11 28.09 -10.23
C LYS A 204 28.93 26.55 -10.14
N GLU A 205 29.36 25.94 -9.01
CA GLU A 205 29.32 24.51 -8.79
C GLU A 205 28.19 24.06 -7.84
N LEU A 206 27.25 24.96 -7.51
CA LEU A 206 26.11 24.71 -6.62
C LEU A 206 26.53 24.03 -5.30
N ARG A 207 27.59 24.56 -4.65
CA ARG A 207 28.11 24.00 -3.39
C ARG A 207 27.18 24.34 -2.21
N TYR A 208 27.06 23.41 -1.26
CA TYR A 208 26.35 23.66 0.00
C TYR A 208 27.01 24.79 0.80
N LYS A 209 26.23 25.78 1.24
CA LYS A 209 26.69 26.93 2.00
C LYS A 209 25.67 27.40 3.02
N LYS A 210 26.17 28.10 4.08
CA LYS A 210 25.29 28.81 5.00
C LYS A 210 24.72 30.06 4.33
N VAL A 211 23.44 30.33 4.58
CA VAL A 211 22.80 31.59 4.17
C VAL A 211 23.27 32.74 5.11
N SER A 212 23.67 33.84 4.54
CA SER A 212 24.16 34.97 5.32
C SER A 212 23.03 35.62 6.15
N LYS A 213 23.40 36.39 7.18
CA LYS A 213 22.40 37.14 7.95
C LYS A 213 21.72 38.20 7.08
N ALA A 214 22.47 38.88 6.21
CA ALA A 214 21.93 39.88 5.31
C ALA A 214 20.89 39.30 4.34
N ASP A 215 21.15 38.13 3.79
CA ASP A 215 20.18 37.42 2.92
C ASP A 215 18.90 37.03 3.68
N ARG A 216 19.02 36.57 4.93
CA ARG A 216 17.85 36.29 5.77
C ARG A 216 17.06 37.54 6.12
N ASP A 217 17.75 38.65 6.48
CA ASP A 217 17.11 39.92 6.82
C ASP A 217 16.35 40.49 5.60
N TRP A 218 16.89 40.29 4.40
CA TRP A 218 16.21 40.62 3.14
C TRP A 218 14.99 39.71 2.89
N LEU A 219 15.13 38.39 3.06
CA LEU A 219 14.04 37.44 2.94
C LEU A 219 12.89 37.73 3.93
N ASP A 220 13.23 38.08 5.18
CA ASP A 220 12.24 38.33 6.24
C ASP A 220 11.27 39.46 5.87
N ILE A 221 11.67 40.42 5.02
CA ILE A 221 10.78 41.49 4.53
C ILE A 221 9.61 40.88 3.74
N TYR A 222 9.93 40.03 2.78
CA TYR A 222 8.91 39.39 1.90
C TYR A 222 8.13 38.30 2.62
N LEU A 223 8.79 37.50 3.48
CA LEU A 223 8.14 36.44 4.23
C LEU A 223 7.16 37.00 5.26
N ASN A 224 7.43 38.15 5.88
CA ASN A 224 6.46 38.82 6.75
C ASN A 224 5.25 39.33 5.95
N LYS A 225 5.45 39.75 4.70
CA LYS A 225 4.35 40.11 3.79
C LYS A 225 3.49 38.91 3.43
N ALA A 226 4.09 37.74 3.11
CA ALA A 226 3.36 36.50 2.86
C ALA A 226 2.55 36.05 4.09
N LYS A 227 3.13 36.22 5.31
CA LYS A 227 2.37 35.95 6.57
C LYS A 227 1.16 36.87 6.73
N ALA A 228 1.32 38.16 6.39
CA ALA A 228 0.22 39.12 6.48
C ALA A 228 -0.95 38.75 5.53
N TYR A 229 -0.68 38.07 4.44
CA TYR A 229 -1.69 37.50 3.52
C TYR A 229 -2.19 36.12 3.93
N ASN A 230 -1.81 35.59 5.10
CA ASN A 230 -2.16 34.25 5.58
C ASN A 230 -1.75 33.10 4.64
N LEU A 231 -0.70 33.28 3.87
CA LEU A 231 -0.14 32.25 3.01
C LEU A 231 0.68 31.25 3.82
N ASP A 232 0.60 29.98 3.47
CA ASP A 232 1.57 29.00 3.97
C ASP A 232 2.96 29.27 3.38
N ILE A 233 4.00 29.14 4.18
CA ILE A 233 5.37 29.42 3.77
C ILE A 233 6.19 28.14 3.91
N ILE A 234 6.64 27.60 2.79
CA ILE A 234 7.47 26.39 2.71
C ILE A 234 8.92 26.82 2.55
N CYS A 235 9.78 26.33 3.42
CA CYS A 235 11.22 26.61 3.39
C CYS A 235 11.99 25.33 3.06
N ILE A 236 12.73 25.33 1.94
CA ILE A 236 13.68 24.26 1.63
C ILE A 236 15.07 24.72 2.05
N ASP A 237 15.70 23.94 2.92
CA ASP A 237 17.12 24.06 3.22
C ASP A 237 17.85 22.79 2.76
N TYR A 238 19.11 22.91 2.39
CA TYR A 238 19.88 21.86 1.75
C TYR A 238 21.03 21.37 2.62
N LEU A 239 21.14 20.07 2.78
CA LEU A 239 22.26 19.40 3.42
C LEU A 239 22.83 18.31 2.51
N PRO A 240 24.15 18.06 2.57
CA PRO A 240 24.72 16.86 1.97
C PRO A 240 24.08 15.61 2.56
N LEU A 241 23.96 14.54 1.76
CA LEU A 241 23.28 13.32 2.12
C LEU A 241 23.78 12.74 3.45
N GLU A 242 25.08 12.75 3.68
CA GLU A 242 25.73 12.24 4.89
C GLU A 242 25.38 13.03 6.17
N LYS A 243 24.91 14.28 6.05
CA LYS A 243 24.51 15.13 7.18
C LYS A 243 23.00 15.09 7.48
N LEU A 244 22.21 14.58 6.55
CA LEU A 244 20.75 14.49 6.75
C LEU A 244 20.37 13.73 8.02
N PRO A 245 20.90 12.53 8.31
CA PRO A 245 20.50 11.77 9.50
C PRO A 245 20.79 12.49 10.83
N THR A 246 21.82 13.33 10.90
CA THR A 246 22.30 13.95 12.15
C THR A 246 21.78 15.36 12.35
N ASP A 247 21.67 16.15 11.29
CA ASP A 247 21.45 17.60 11.38
C ASP A 247 20.07 18.05 10.92
N ALA A 248 19.38 17.25 10.07
CA ALA A 248 18.11 17.67 9.49
C ALA A 248 17.03 17.97 10.53
N ASN A 249 16.84 17.11 11.54
CA ASN A 249 15.82 17.34 12.57
C ASN A 249 16.07 18.59 13.42
N LYS A 250 17.33 18.97 13.66
CA LYS A 250 17.68 20.22 14.35
C LYS A 250 17.31 21.42 13.50
N LEU A 251 17.57 21.31 12.19
CA LEU A 251 17.26 22.39 11.24
C LEU A 251 15.75 22.53 11.04
N VAL A 252 15.00 21.41 10.95
CA VAL A 252 13.54 21.40 10.95
C VAL A 252 12.98 22.20 12.12
N LYS A 253 13.38 21.86 13.36
CA LYS A 253 12.92 22.57 14.56
C LYS A 253 13.25 24.06 14.52
N LYS A 254 14.43 24.42 14.01
CA LYS A 254 14.86 25.81 13.89
C LYS A 254 14.02 26.61 12.88
N ILE A 255 13.65 26.01 11.74
CA ILE A 255 12.81 26.64 10.72
C ILE A 255 11.37 26.79 11.24
N GLU A 256 10.87 25.80 11.96
CA GLU A 256 9.54 25.83 12.60
C GLU A 256 9.38 27.00 13.58
N THR A 257 10.44 27.39 14.32
CA THR A 257 10.37 28.56 15.21
C THR A 257 10.12 29.88 14.48
N LYS A 258 10.35 29.92 13.16
CA LYS A 258 10.03 31.05 12.29
C LYS A 258 8.59 31.04 11.77
N GLY A 259 7.83 29.97 12.07
CA GLY A 259 6.47 29.76 11.55
C GLY A 259 6.45 29.29 10.10
N PHE A 260 7.54 28.69 9.60
CA PHE A 260 7.61 28.13 8.25
C PHE A 260 7.42 26.62 8.28
N ILE A 261 6.97 26.05 7.17
CA ILE A 261 6.88 24.61 6.91
C ILE A 261 8.25 24.16 6.39
N PRO A 262 9.03 23.40 7.16
CA PRO A 262 10.38 23.01 6.75
C PRO A 262 10.38 21.83 5.78
N TYR A 263 11.35 21.82 4.88
CA TYR A 263 11.81 20.64 4.16
C TYR A 263 13.33 20.67 4.04
N ILE A 264 14.01 19.65 4.54
CA ILE A 264 15.46 19.54 4.53
C ILE A 264 15.86 18.39 3.63
N ALA A 265 16.54 18.63 2.53
CA ALA A 265 16.83 17.66 1.50
C ALA A 265 18.26 17.79 0.94
N THR A 266 18.63 16.90 0.04
CA THR A 266 19.77 17.08 -0.87
C THR A 266 19.36 18.04 -1.99
N ARG A 267 20.32 18.66 -2.65
CA ARG A 267 20.08 19.63 -3.73
C ARG A 267 19.43 19.02 -4.98
N GLU A 268 19.61 17.72 -5.18
CA GLU A 268 19.09 16.99 -6.34
C GLU A 268 17.59 16.71 -6.21
N LEU A 269 17.03 16.75 -5.00
CA LEU A 269 15.62 16.46 -4.68
C LEU A 269 15.12 15.08 -5.21
N ASP A 270 16.04 14.17 -5.45
CA ASP A 270 15.79 12.80 -5.92
C ASP A 270 15.75 11.75 -4.79
N SER A 271 15.87 12.21 -3.55
CA SER A 271 15.82 11.45 -2.32
C SER A 271 14.82 12.05 -1.32
N TYR A 272 14.43 11.28 -0.32
CA TYR A 272 13.49 11.73 0.69
C TYR A 272 14.20 12.50 1.81
N GLY A 273 13.78 13.73 2.00
CA GLY A 273 14.27 14.61 3.04
C GLY A 273 13.48 14.53 4.35
N TYR A 274 13.65 15.55 5.20
CA TYR A 274 13.02 15.65 6.52
C TYR A 274 12.11 16.88 6.59
N SER A 275 10.96 16.73 7.23
CA SER A 275 9.98 17.79 7.45
C SER A 275 9.40 17.69 8.88
N SER A 276 8.39 18.49 9.19
CA SER A 276 7.68 18.44 10.49
C SER A 276 7.04 17.08 10.79
N LYS A 277 6.71 16.33 9.75
CA LYS A 277 6.22 14.94 9.82
C LYS A 277 7.13 14.08 8.96
N ASN A 278 7.55 12.94 9.49
CA ASN A 278 8.35 11.98 8.75
C ASN A 278 7.65 10.63 8.82
N ALA A 279 7.46 10.00 7.68
CA ALA A 279 6.84 8.69 7.61
C ALA A 279 7.74 7.60 8.19
N LEU A 280 7.14 6.59 8.80
CA LEU A 280 7.79 5.33 9.08
C LEU A 280 8.05 4.61 7.75
N LYS A 281 9.26 4.12 7.57
CA LYS A 281 9.69 3.43 6.35
C LYS A 281 9.13 2.01 6.36
N ARG A 282 7.96 1.82 5.74
CA ARG A 282 7.26 0.52 5.70
C ARG A 282 7.74 -0.40 4.60
N GLU A 283 8.43 0.09 3.59
CA GLU A 283 8.94 -0.72 2.50
C GLU A 283 10.27 -1.38 2.88
N ILE A 284 10.38 -2.69 2.66
CA ILE A 284 11.57 -3.51 2.87
C ILE A 284 12.05 -3.97 1.49
N LEU A 285 13.24 -3.51 1.10
CA LEU A 285 13.84 -3.91 -0.17
C LEU A 285 14.30 -5.37 -0.10
N THR A 286 13.80 -6.21 -0.99
CA THR A 286 14.28 -7.59 -1.12
C THR A 286 15.02 -7.73 -2.46
N LEU A 287 16.34 -7.91 -2.40
CA LEU A 287 17.14 -8.20 -3.59
C LEU A 287 16.87 -9.63 -4.04
N ILE A 288 16.51 -9.78 -5.30
CA ILE A 288 16.17 -11.05 -5.95
C ILE A 288 16.90 -11.21 -7.28
N ASP A 289 16.93 -12.43 -7.79
CA ASP A 289 17.45 -12.78 -9.12
C ASP A 289 16.37 -13.51 -9.92
N GLU A 290 15.83 -12.84 -10.93
CA GLU A 290 14.82 -13.38 -11.86
C GLU A 290 15.43 -13.97 -13.14
N SER A 291 16.72 -14.28 -13.16
CA SER A 291 17.38 -14.84 -14.36
C SER A 291 16.85 -16.21 -14.76
N LYS A 292 16.34 -16.99 -13.82
CA LYS A 292 15.84 -18.36 -14.03
C LYS A 292 14.34 -18.51 -13.84
N TYR A 293 13.76 -17.86 -12.83
CA TYR A 293 12.34 -17.97 -12.47
C TYR A 293 11.73 -16.58 -12.34
N ASP A 294 10.47 -16.43 -12.74
CA ASP A 294 9.67 -15.23 -12.44
C ASP A 294 9.50 -15.07 -10.93
N ARG A 295 9.39 -13.83 -10.47
CA ARG A 295 9.21 -13.48 -9.04
C ARG A 295 8.05 -14.18 -8.36
N THR A 296 7.02 -14.57 -9.11
CA THR A 296 5.87 -15.36 -8.60
C THR A 296 6.33 -16.67 -7.95
N TYR A 297 7.39 -17.28 -8.49
CA TYR A 297 7.89 -18.59 -8.06
C TYR A 297 9.13 -18.52 -7.17
N LEU A 298 9.60 -17.31 -6.82
CA LEU A 298 10.73 -17.16 -5.92
C LEU A 298 10.30 -17.38 -4.46
N GLU A 299 11.08 -18.16 -3.73
CA GLU A 299 10.88 -18.42 -2.31
C GLU A 299 10.79 -17.11 -1.50
N SER A 300 11.65 -16.14 -1.83
CA SER A 300 11.65 -14.80 -1.21
C SER A 300 10.28 -14.09 -1.28
N HIS A 301 9.48 -14.36 -2.33
CA HIS A 301 8.11 -13.87 -2.43
C HIS A 301 7.13 -14.82 -1.73
N GLN A 302 7.14 -16.09 -2.10
CA GLN A 302 6.12 -17.07 -1.67
C GLN A 302 6.04 -17.21 -0.14
N VAL A 303 7.20 -17.21 0.53
CA VAL A 303 7.23 -17.37 1.99
C VAL A 303 7.69 -16.11 2.74
N GLY A 304 8.44 -15.21 2.08
CA GLY A 304 9.03 -14.04 2.75
C GLY A 304 8.09 -12.83 2.87
N ALA A 305 7.11 -12.67 1.98
CA ALA A 305 6.26 -11.47 1.96
C ALA A 305 5.24 -11.46 3.11
N LEU A 306 4.53 -12.57 3.35
CA LEU A 306 3.48 -12.65 4.37
C LEU A 306 3.93 -12.24 5.79
N PRO A 307 5.10 -12.68 6.31
CA PRO A 307 5.55 -12.25 7.63
C PRO A 307 5.78 -10.74 7.75
N LEU A 308 6.23 -10.08 6.68
CA LEU A 308 6.37 -8.62 6.62
C LEU A 308 4.99 -7.95 6.60
N GLU A 309 4.09 -8.41 5.73
CA GLU A 309 2.73 -7.88 5.62
C GLU A 309 1.96 -7.99 6.93
N TYR A 310 2.06 -9.12 7.64
CA TYR A 310 1.45 -9.28 8.95
C TYR A 310 1.97 -8.25 9.97
N GLN A 311 3.23 -7.85 9.89
CA GLN A 311 3.82 -6.83 10.76
C GLN A 311 3.59 -5.38 10.28
N GLY A 312 2.86 -5.18 9.17
CA GLY A 312 2.55 -3.87 8.61
C GLY A 312 3.59 -3.32 7.64
N TYR A 313 4.55 -4.14 7.22
CA TYR A 313 5.60 -3.80 6.27
C TYR A 313 5.29 -4.32 4.86
N ILE A 314 5.94 -3.76 3.86
CA ILE A 314 5.70 -4.03 2.44
C ILE A 314 6.99 -4.57 1.83
N GLN A 315 6.95 -5.77 1.28
CA GLN A 315 8.07 -6.29 0.51
C GLN A 315 8.15 -5.58 -0.85
N LYS A 316 9.34 -5.06 -1.19
CA LYS A 316 9.66 -4.51 -2.52
C LYS A 316 10.73 -5.36 -3.18
N LEU A 317 10.31 -6.15 -4.16
CA LEU A 317 11.21 -7.03 -4.91
C LEU A 317 12.06 -6.22 -5.90
N TYR A 318 13.36 -6.38 -5.84
CA TYR A 318 14.34 -5.68 -6.68
C TYR A 318 15.25 -6.67 -7.40
N ASN A 319 15.08 -6.79 -8.71
CA ASN A 319 15.81 -7.74 -9.53
C ASN A 319 17.21 -7.21 -9.88
N VAL A 320 18.23 -7.72 -9.18
CA VAL A 320 19.63 -7.32 -9.39
C VAL A 320 20.27 -7.96 -10.63
N ALA A 321 19.60 -8.92 -11.27
CA ALA A 321 20.05 -9.44 -12.56
C ALA A 321 19.81 -8.43 -13.71
N GLN A 322 18.88 -7.49 -13.55
CA GLN A 322 18.50 -6.51 -14.56
C GLN A 322 18.88 -5.08 -14.20
N LYS A 323 19.04 -4.77 -12.92
CA LYS A 323 19.26 -3.40 -12.43
C LYS A 323 20.50 -3.38 -11.50
N PRO A 324 21.29 -2.29 -11.53
CA PRO A 324 22.38 -2.11 -10.57
C PRO A 324 21.81 -1.92 -9.16
N LEU A 325 22.64 -2.08 -8.13
CA LEU A 325 22.24 -1.78 -6.75
C LEU A 325 21.74 -0.33 -6.64
N PRO A 326 20.64 -0.09 -5.87
CA PRO A 326 20.13 1.27 -5.70
C PRO A 326 21.15 2.19 -5.07
N SER A 327 21.15 3.46 -5.46
CA SER A 327 21.98 4.49 -4.82
C SER A 327 21.62 4.65 -3.34
N ILE A 328 22.54 5.15 -2.52
CA ILE A 328 22.25 5.41 -1.10
C ILE A 328 21.14 6.45 -0.93
N ALA A 329 21.00 7.38 -1.85
CA ALA A 329 19.90 8.34 -1.88
C ALA A 329 18.55 7.63 -2.04
N GLN A 330 18.42 6.72 -2.99
CA GLN A 330 17.22 5.89 -3.19
C GLN A 330 16.91 5.00 -1.98
N MET A 331 17.95 4.54 -1.26
CA MET A 331 17.75 3.70 -0.08
C MET A 331 17.08 4.43 1.11
N GLN A 332 16.97 5.75 1.07
CA GLN A 332 16.36 6.53 2.17
C GLN A 332 14.86 6.25 2.35
N GLN A 333 14.18 5.62 1.40
CA GLN A 333 12.77 5.22 1.52
C GLN A 333 12.57 3.89 2.26
N TYR A 334 13.58 3.02 2.31
CA TYR A 334 13.44 1.66 2.84
C TYR A 334 13.75 1.56 4.33
N GLY A 335 12.97 0.71 5.02
CA GLY A 335 13.16 0.39 6.44
C GLY A 335 14.24 -0.65 6.70
N GLY A 336 14.65 -1.39 5.67
CA GLY A 336 15.67 -2.43 5.73
C GLY A 336 15.84 -3.11 4.38
N VAL A 337 16.80 -4.04 4.32
CA VAL A 337 17.13 -4.83 3.12
C VAL A 337 17.16 -6.31 3.46
N ILE A 338 16.56 -7.14 2.63
CA ILE A 338 16.72 -8.60 2.63
C ILE A 338 17.48 -8.97 1.35
N ILE A 339 18.57 -9.70 1.47
CA ILE A 339 19.30 -10.28 0.35
C ILE A 339 18.96 -11.77 0.29
N TRP A 340 18.16 -12.14 -0.73
CA TRP A 340 17.68 -13.51 -0.91
C TRP A 340 17.81 -13.90 -2.38
N LEU A 341 19.04 -14.15 -2.79
CA LEU A 341 19.38 -14.43 -4.17
C LEU A 341 19.51 -15.95 -4.40
N THR A 342 19.08 -16.40 -5.57
CA THR A 342 19.26 -17.78 -6.01
C THR A 342 20.68 -18.05 -6.54
N ASN A 343 21.38 -17.00 -7.00
CA ASN A 343 22.75 -17.06 -7.49
C ASN A 343 23.63 -16.07 -6.74
N ASN A 344 24.97 -16.28 -6.80
CA ASN A 344 25.90 -15.31 -6.26
C ASN A 344 25.86 -13.99 -7.04
N TYR A 345 26.02 -12.88 -6.33
CA TYR A 345 26.04 -11.55 -6.95
C TYR A 345 27.35 -11.34 -7.71
N LYS A 346 27.27 -10.90 -8.97
CA LYS A 346 28.43 -10.82 -9.85
C LYS A 346 29.52 -9.83 -9.39
N GLU A 347 29.12 -8.72 -8.79
CA GLU A 347 30.01 -7.64 -8.35
C GLU A 347 30.13 -7.63 -6.81
N GLU A 348 30.65 -8.71 -6.25
CA GLU A 348 30.68 -8.98 -4.81
C GLU A 348 31.28 -7.84 -3.97
N ASP A 349 32.42 -7.27 -4.42
CA ASP A 349 33.04 -6.11 -3.77
C ASP A 349 32.08 -4.92 -3.68
N LYS A 350 31.34 -4.63 -4.75
CA LYS A 350 30.36 -3.55 -4.76
C LYS A 350 29.20 -3.82 -3.80
N LEU A 351 28.77 -5.08 -3.69
CA LEU A 351 27.72 -5.46 -2.74
C LEU A 351 28.19 -5.20 -1.30
N ILE A 352 29.37 -5.63 -0.93
CA ILE A 352 29.92 -5.43 0.42
C ILE A 352 30.15 -3.95 0.72
N GLU A 353 30.70 -3.19 -0.22
CA GLU A 353 30.84 -1.73 -0.08
C GLU A 353 29.49 -1.02 0.07
N TRP A 354 28.47 -1.45 -0.67
CA TRP A 354 27.13 -0.92 -0.56
C TRP A 354 26.54 -1.20 0.82
N ILE A 355 26.69 -2.42 1.36
CA ILE A 355 26.25 -2.78 2.72
C ILE A 355 26.95 -1.91 3.77
N LYS A 356 28.25 -1.68 3.65
CA LYS A 356 28.98 -0.78 4.55
C LYS A 356 28.44 0.66 4.53
N LYS A 357 28.11 1.16 3.33
CA LYS A 357 27.48 2.48 3.20
C LYS A 357 26.10 2.50 3.86
N LEU A 358 25.27 1.46 3.70
CA LEU A 358 23.97 1.36 4.36
C LEU A 358 24.05 1.42 5.90
N GLN A 359 25.11 0.81 6.49
CA GLN A 359 25.34 0.87 7.93
C GLN A 359 25.48 2.30 8.45
N HIS A 360 26.19 3.15 7.69
CA HIS A 360 26.35 4.58 8.03
C HIS A 360 24.98 5.31 8.14
N TYR A 361 24.00 4.89 7.33
CA TYR A 361 22.62 5.43 7.35
C TYR A 361 21.67 4.62 8.24
N ASN A 362 22.18 3.70 9.05
CA ASN A 362 21.42 2.83 9.95
C ASN A 362 20.36 1.95 9.23
N ILE A 363 20.56 1.65 7.96
CA ILE A 363 19.72 0.72 7.19
C ILE A 363 20.27 -0.70 7.41
N LYS A 364 19.45 -1.60 7.97
CA LYS A 364 19.84 -2.95 8.32
C LYS A 364 19.69 -3.90 7.14
N VAL A 365 20.55 -4.91 7.08
CA VAL A 365 20.60 -5.91 6.00
C VAL A 365 20.48 -7.31 6.61
N LEU A 366 19.67 -8.16 6.00
CA LEU A 366 19.50 -9.56 6.38
C LEU A 366 19.84 -10.46 5.18
N PHE A 367 20.84 -11.31 5.31
CA PHE A 367 21.08 -12.39 4.34
C PHE A 367 20.21 -13.60 4.65
N MET A 368 19.58 -14.15 3.61
CA MET A 368 18.72 -15.33 3.69
C MET A 368 19.23 -16.43 2.76
N GLY A 369 19.34 -17.66 3.29
CA GLY A 369 19.75 -18.85 2.56
C GLY A 369 21.27 -18.93 2.30
N SER A 370 21.88 -17.85 1.83
CA SER A 370 23.34 -17.75 1.59
C SER A 370 23.83 -16.31 1.71
N PHE A 371 25.16 -16.11 1.74
CA PHE A 371 25.74 -14.77 1.63
C PHE A 371 25.77 -14.24 0.20
N SER A 372 25.41 -15.06 -0.78
CA SER A 372 25.35 -14.70 -2.21
C SER A 372 26.68 -14.17 -2.79
N ILE A 373 27.80 -14.65 -2.26
CA ILE A 373 29.16 -14.33 -2.70
C ILE A 373 30.03 -15.60 -2.79
N THR A 374 31.02 -15.56 -3.66
CA THR A 374 32.02 -16.65 -3.84
C THR A 374 33.32 -16.41 -3.06
N ASN A 375 33.68 -15.14 -2.81
CA ASN A 375 34.89 -14.79 -2.07
C ASN A 375 34.53 -14.49 -0.59
N PRO A 376 34.66 -15.48 0.31
CA PRO A 376 34.25 -15.31 1.70
C PRO A 376 35.17 -14.35 2.47
N SER A 377 36.38 -14.03 1.98
CA SER A 377 37.25 -13.05 2.63
C SER A 377 36.65 -11.66 2.71
N LEU A 378 35.76 -11.30 1.80
CA LEU A 378 35.02 -10.05 1.81
C LEU A 378 34.12 -9.88 3.05
N LEU A 379 33.63 -11.00 3.61
CA LEU A 379 32.75 -11.00 4.79
C LEU A 379 33.49 -10.57 6.07
N THR A 380 34.79 -10.67 6.11
CA THR A 380 35.60 -10.25 7.27
C THR A 380 35.34 -8.81 7.66
N SER A 381 35.09 -7.95 6.66
CA SER A 381 34.77 -6.54 6.90
C SER A 381 33.43 -6.33 7.57
N LEU A 382 32.53 -7.32 7.55
CA LEU A 382 31.25 -7.36 8.24
C LEU A 382 31.31 -8.08 9.60
N GLY A 383 32.52 -8.51 10.02
CA GLY A 383 32.72 -9.26 11.26
C GLY A 383 32.39 -10.75 11.15
N ILE A 384 32.41 -11.30 9.94
CA ILE A 384 32.19 -12.72 9.67
C ILE A 384 33.49 -13.32 9.15
N TYR A 385 33.94 -14.39 9.78
CA TYR A 385 35.16 -15.10 9.43
C TYR A 385 34.78 -16.50 8.98
N THR A 386 35.31 -16.93 7.86
CA THR A 386 35.04 -18.25 7.28
C THR A 386 36.33 -19.07 7.17
N SER A 387 36.18 -20.36 7.28
CA SER A 387 37.27 -21.31 7.01
C SER A 387 36.72 -22.50 6.24
N ASP A 388 37.59 -23.09 5.42
CA ASP A 388 37.25 -24.25 4.59
C ASP A 388 36.79 -25.44 5.43
N VAL A 389 35.85 -26.19 4.91
CA VAL A 389 35.29 -27.40 5.51
C VAL A 389 35.76 -28.62 4.73
N LYS A 390 36.12 -29.67 5.47
CA LYS A 390 36.39 -31.02 4.93
C LYS A 390 35.40 -32.03 5.48
N ASP A 391 34.19 -31.59 5.70
CA ASP A 391 33.15 -32.43 6.29
C ASP A 391 32.50 -33.32 5.22
N THR A 392 32.10 -34.50 5.63
CA THR A 392 31.43 -35.51 4.80
C THR A 392 29.98 -35.69 5.27
N LYS A 393 29.18 -36.45 4.54
CA LYS A 393 27.83 -36.81 4.95
C LYS A 393 27.76 -37.55 6.30
N GLU A 394 28.89 -38.12 6.73
CA GLU A 394 29.04 -38.85 7.99
C GLU A 394 29.45 -37.95 9.16
N THR A 395 29.77 -36.68 8.90
CA THR A 395 30.14 -35.73 9.97
C THR A 395 28.96 -35.48 10.91
N ASN A 396 29.16 -35.81 12.21
CA ASN A 396 28.17 -35.58 13.20
C ASN A 396 28.30 -34.19 13.83
N TYR A 397 27.19 -33.52 13.99
CA TYR A 397 27.10 -32.20 14.64
C TYR A 397 26.30 -32.26 15.92
N LYS A 398 26.75 -31.56 16.94
CA LYS A 398 25.96 -31.21 18.12
C LYS A 398 25.56 -29.73 18.06
N VAL A 399 24.38 -29.40 18.53
CA VAL A 399 23.94 -28.04 18.73
C VAL A 399 24.58 -27.51 20.01
N ILE A 400 25.37 -26.43 19.94
CA ILE A 400 25.96 -25.79 21.11
C ILE A 400 25.27 -24.51 21.50
N GLN A 401 24.52 -23.90 20.57
CA GLN A 401 23.65 -22.76 20.83
C GLN A 401 22.44 -22.80 19.93
N GLN A 402 21.23 -22.61 20.53
CA GLN A 402 19.97 -22.47 19.81
C GLN A 402 19.09 -21.44 20.51
N SER A 403 18.73 -20.39 19.76
CA SER A 403 17.78 -19.37 20.22
C SER A 403 16.35 -19.87 20.08
N LYS A 404 15.41 -19.25 20.84
CA LYS A 404 13.95 -19.46 20.69
C LYS A 404 13.42 -19.15 19.28
N LEU A 405 14.19 -18.45 18.49
CA LEU A 405 13.83 -18.13 17.10
C LEU A 405 14.03 -19.30 16.14
N ILE A 406 14.79 -20.30 16.52
CA ILE A 406 15.15 -21.47 15.71
C ILE A 406 14.30 -22.67 16.17
N GLY A 407 13.87 -23.50 15.23
CA GLY A 407 12.93 -24.59 15.46
C GLY A 407 11.47 -24.13 15.42
N PHE A 408 11.11 -23.22 14.49
CA PHE A 408 9.77 -22.64 14.41
C PHE A 408 8.71 -23.63 13.92
N GLU A 409 8.91 -24.22 12.74
CA GLU A 409 8.05 -25.27 12.18
C GLU A 409 8.77 -26.61 12.24
N VAL A 410 10.07 -26.60 12.09
CA VAL A 410 10.94 -27.78 12.07
C VAL A 410 12.29 -27.45 12.67
N GLU A 411 12.90 -28.41 13.36
CA GLU A 411 14.30 -28.30 13.81
C GLU A 411 15.26 -28.24 12.62
N PRO A 412 16.32 -27.44 12.70
CA PRO A 412 17.30 -27.34 11.61
C PRO A 412 17.94 -28.71 11.34
N PRO A 413 17.97 -29.17 10.09
CA PRO A 413 18.62 -30.42 9.75
C PRO A 413 20.14 -30.31 9.95
N LYS A 414 20.74 -31.39 10.35
CA LYS A 414 22.19 -31.50 10.52
C LYS A 414 22.82 -31.99 9.22
N THR A 415 23.08 -31.09 8.29
CA THR A 415 23.68 -31.37 6.99
C THR A 415 25.15 -30.99 6.98
N PRO A 416 25.97 -31.61 6.11
CA PRO A 416 27.36 -31.21 5.93
C PRO A 416 27.49 -29.73 5.62
N LEU A 417 28.39 -29.05 6.32
CA LEU A 417 28.64 -27.62 6.13
C LEU A 417 29.42 -27.35 4.85
N THR A 418 29.22 -26.20 4.25
CA THR A 418 30.03 -25.68 3.14
C THR A 418 31.21 -24.86 3.66
N SER A 419 31.10 -24.27 4.84
CA SER A 419 32.14 -23.53 5.52
C SER A 419 31.88 -23.43 7.02
N TYR A 420 32.92 -23.32 7.84
CA TYR A 420 32.83 -22.94 9.25
C TYR A 420 32.77 -21.42 9.35
N ILE A 421 31.79 -20.92 10.11
CA ILE A 421 31.50 -19.49 10.26
C ILE A 421 31.66 -19.06 11.71
N GLN A 422 32.52 -18.09 11.92
CA GLN A 422 32.74 -17.43 13.19
C GLN A 422 32.28 -15.98 13.08
N ILE A 423 31.69 -15.45 14.12
CA ILE A 423 31.21 -14.06 14.15
C ILE A 423 31.90 -13.23 15.23
N ARG A 424 32.10 -11.94 14.96
CA ARG A 424 32.52 -10.94 15.92
C ARG A 424 31.41 -9.89 16.09
N ASP A 425 31.19 -9.45 17.32
CA ASP A 425 30.25 -8.37 17.67
C ASP A 425 28.78 -8.69 17.33
N GLY A 426 28.41 -9.96 17.23
CA GLY A 426 27.06 -10.45 16.95
C GLY A 426 26.49 -11.33 18.05
N LYS A 427 25.15 -11.53 17.99
CA LYS A 427 24.41 -12.49 18.84
C LYS A 427 24.12 -13.72 17.98
N ALA A 428 24.79 -14.84 18.24
CA ALA A 428 24.50 -16.10 17.60
C ALA A 428 23.06 -16.56 17.94
N LEU A 429 22.32 -17.01 16.93
CA LEU A 429 21.00 -17.60 17.06
C LEU A 429 21.05 -19.13 16.96
N TYR A 430 21.95 -19.64 16.09
CA TYR A 430 22.14 -21.06 15.89
C TYR A 430 23.61 -21.37 15.61
N THR A 431 24.21 -22.22 16.45
CA THR A 431 25.61 -22.64 16.29
C THR A 431 25.68 -24.14 16.50
N ILE A 432 26.38 -24.82 15.60
CA ILE A 432 26.66 -26.25 15.65
C ILE A 432 28.14 -26.48 15.72
N GLU A 433 28.56 -27.64 16.24
CA GLU A 433 29.95 -28.04 16.39
C GLU A 433 30.13 -29.50 15.97
N ASN A 434 31.19 -29.79 15.20
CA ASN A 434 31.50 -31.16 14.81
C ASN A 434 32.29 -31.91 15.89
N GLU A 435 32.64 -33.17 15.63
CA GLU A 435 33.39 -34.04 16.54
C GLU A 435 34.83 -33.52 16.81
N LYS A 436 35.34 -32.68 15.94
CA LYS A 436 36.69 -32.07 16.07
C LYS A 436 36.66 -30.73 16.82
N GLN A 437 35.50 -30.40 17.45
CA GLN A 437 35.27 -29.14 18.16
C GLN A 437 35.35 -27.88 17.26
N GLN A 438 35.11 -28.05 15.97
CA GLN A 438 35.02 -26.94 15.06
C GLN A 438 33.54 -26.47 15.02
N SER A 439 33.32 -25.25 15.43
CA SER A 439 31.96 -24.68 15.52
C SER A 439 31.65 -23.76 14.34
N SER A 440 30.38 -23.73 13.92
CA SER A 440 29.88 -22.84 12.89
C SER A 440 28.57 -22.18 13.33
N THR A 441 28.49 -20.84 13.22
CA THR A 441 27.29 -20.06 13.45
C THR A 441 26.53 -19.87 12.13
N LEU A 442 25.37 -20.49 12.02
CA LEU A 442 24.57 -20.48 10.79
C LEU A 442 23.47 -19.41 10.78
N ALA A 443 23.09 -18.88 11.96
CA ALA A 443 22.19 -17.75 12.06
C ALA A 443 22.64 -16.81 13.17
N ALA A 444 22.62 -15.50 12.92
CA ALA A 444 23.03 -14.48 13.88
C ALA A 444 22.37 -13.13 13.64
N ILE A 445 22.18 -12.36 14.72
CA ILE A 445 21.87 -10.92 14.67
C ILE A 445 23.19 -10.16 14.81
N MET A 446 23.47 -9.30 13.84
CA MET A 446 24.69 -8.50 13.76
C MET A 446 24.39 -7.00 13.98
N PRO A 447 25.40 -6.17 14.30
CA PRO A 447 25.18 -4.72 14.41
C PRO A 447 24.59 -4.08 13.14
N TRP A 448 24.92 -4.61 11.98
CA TRP A 448 24.44 -4.17 10.66
C TRP A 448 23.14 -4.85 10.21
N GLY A 449 22.62 -5.85 10.92
CA GLY A 449 21.39 -6.58 10.58
C GLY A 449 21.50 -8.06 10.99
N GLY A 450 21.82 -8.97 10.09
CA GLY A 450 21.99 -10.37 10.42
C GLY A 450 22.05 -11.30 9.22
N PHE A 451 22.05 -12.59 9.53
CA PHE A 451 21.96 -13.65 8.53
C PHE A 451 21.31 -14.91 9.10
N ALA A 452 20.67 -15.66 8.23
CA ALA A 452 20.25 -17.02 8.44
C ALA A 452 20.55 -17.78 7.13
N ILE A 453 21.59 -18.58 7.13
CA ILE A 453 22.15 -19.22 5.94
C ILE A 453 22.07 -20.73 6.03
N ASP A 454 22.44 -21.39 4.94
CA ASP A 454 22.21 -22.82 4.78
C ASP A 454 20.74 -23.14 5.14
N GLN A 455 20.47 -24.20 5.81
CA GLN A 455 19.13 -24.61 6.19
C GLN A 455 18.70 -24.07 7.58
N SER A 456 19.25 -22.95 8.03
CA SER A 456 18.85 -22.29 9.29
C SER A 456 17.73 -21.27 9.15
N ALA A 457 17.42 -20.84 7.91
CA ALA A 457 16.28 -19.97 7.61
C ALA A 457 15.03 -20.79 7.28
N THR A 458 15.09 -21.49 6.18
CA THR A 458 14.09 -22.38 5.61
C THR A 458 14.75 -23.70 5.20
N VAL A 459 13.94 -24.74 5.10
CA VAL A 459 14.38 -26.04 4.60
C VAL A 459 13.31 -26.67 3.74
N GLU A 460 13.70 -27.28 2.62
CA GLU A 460 12.81 -28.08 1.80
C GLU A 460 12.82 -29.54 2.30
N ILE A 461 11.65 -30.06 2.70
CA ILE A 461 11.44 -31.45 3.11
C ILE A 461 10.27 -31.98 2.30
N SER A 462 10.47 -33.01 1.49
CA SER A 462 9.42 -33.63 0.68
C SER A 462 8.60 -32.64 -0.16
N GLN A 463 9.26 -31.65 -0.73
CA GLN A 463 8.69 -30.55 -1.53
C GLN A 463 7.98 -29.45 -0.70
N ASP A 464 7.92 -29.57 0.62
CA ASP A 464 7.41 -28.54 1.51
C ASP A 464 8.54 -27.60 1.93
N ASN A 465 8.38 -26.28 1.75
CA ASN A 465 9.25 -25.26 2.31
C ASN A 465 8.84 -24.96 3.75
N LEU A 466 9.70 -25.27 4.71
CA LEU A 466 9.43 -25.12 6.14
C LEU A 466 10.31 -24.04 6.75
N TRP A 467 9.73 -23.22 7.60
CA TRP A 467 10.48 -22.23 8.35
C TRP A 467 11.22 -22.87 9.53
N VAL A 468 12.54 -22.85 9.47
CA VAL A 468 13.42 -23.20 10.59
C VAL A 468 13.53 -22.02 11.56
N ALA A 469 13.81 -20.83 11.06
CA ALA A 469 13.77 -19.62 11.86
C ALA A 469 12.33 -19.05 11.90
N ASN A 470 11.90 -18.51 13.05
CA ASN A 470 10.64 -17.78 13.14
C ASN A 470 10.74 -16.50 12.30
N PRO A 471 10.04 -16.39 11.14
CA PRO A 471 10.24 -15.27 10.23
C PRO A 471 9.77 -13.95 10.82
N PHE A 472 8.71 -13.95 11.62
CA PHE A 472 8.20 -12.72 12.26
C PHE A 472 9.24 -12.13 13.21
N ALA A 473 9.85 -12.95 14.04
CA ALA A 473 10.86 -12.52 14.99
C ALA A 473 12.22 -12.25 14.32
N LEU A 474 12.65 -13.09 13.38
CA LEU A 474 13.90 -12.90 12.64
C LEU A 474 13.92 -11.55 11.90
N PHE A 475 12.89 -11.27 11.11
CA PHE A 475 12.79 -10.01 10.36
C PHE A 475 12.74 -8.80 11.31
N LYS A 476 11.97 -8.91 12.39
CA LYS A 476 11.87 -7.85 13.39
C LYS A 476 13.21 -7.57 14.08
N GLU A 477 13.93 -8.61 14.56
CA GLU A 477 15.19 -8.43 15.27
C GLU A 477 16.31 -8.00 14.31
N ALA A 478 16.48 -8.67 13.16
CA ALA A 478 17.56 -8.38 12.22
C ALA A 478 17.41 -6.99 11.57
N LEU A 479 16.23 -6.65 11.13
CA LEU A 479 15.97 -5.35 10.48
C LEU A 479 15.58 -4.24 11.48
N ARG A 480 15.46 -4.57 12.77
CA ARG A 480 15.04 -3.66 13.85
C ARG A 480 13.70 -2.99 13.55
N LEU A 481 12.74 -3.78 13.06
CA LEU A 481 11.41 -3.29 12.74
C LEU A 481 10.67 -2.89 14.02
N GLN A 482 9.97 -1.75 13.94
CA GLN A 482 9.18 -1.23 15.05
C GLN A 482 7.78 -1.85 15.04
N ASP A 483 7.17 -1.97 16.23
CA ASP A 483 5.73 -2.21 16.33
C ASP A 483 4.98 -0.96 15.87
N ILE A 484 4.10 -1.12 14.91
CA ILE A 484 3.32 -0.05 14.31
C ILE A 484 1.83 -0.41 14.33
N PRO A 485 0.92 0.57 14.25
CA PRO A 485 -0.48 0.29 13.91
C PRO A 485 -0.54 -0.36 12.53
N VAL A 486 -0.96 -1.63 12.46
CA VAL A 486 -0.99 -2.40 11.22
C VAL A 486 -2.29 -2.13 10.47
N PRO A 487 -2.27 -1.58 9.24
CA PRO A 487 -3.45 -1.59 8.38
C PRO A 487 -3.89 -3.04 8.13
N ASP A 488 -5.14 -3.40 8.47
CA ASP A 488 -5.58 -4.79 8.47
C ASP A 488 -6.63 -5.06 7.40
N THR A 489 -6.32 -5.97 6.47
CA THR A 489 -7.17 -6.35 5.33
C THR A 489 -8.05 -7.55 5.62
N THR A 490 -7.92 -8.17 6.79
CA THR A 490 -8.63 -9.41 7.15
C THR A 490 -9.90 -9.16 7.96
N THR A 491 -10.02 -7.97 8.55
CA THR A 491 -11.05 -7.62 9.53
C THR A 491 -11.70 -6.28 9.20
N GLN A 492 -13.00 -6.18 9.33
CA GLN A 492 -13.74 -4.92 9.28
C GLN A 492 -14.74 -4.86 10.41
N ASN A 493 -14.75 -3.73 11.12
CA ASN A 493 -15.62 -3.50 12.28
C ASN A 493 -15.63 -4.68 13.27
N GLY A 494 -14.44 -5.21 13.59
CA GLY A 494 -14.25 -6.27 14.58
C GLY A 494 -14.66 -7.67 14.13
N ARG A 495 -15.19 -7.84 12.92
CA ARG A 495 -15.55 -9.13 12.33
C ARG A 495 -14.61 -9.51 11.19
N ARG A 496 -14.34 -10.81 11.02
CA ARG A 496 -13.52 -11.31 9.91
C ARG A 496 -14.22 -11.03 8.58
N ILE A 497 -13.50 -10.53 7.58
CA ILE A 497 -14.06 -10.33 6.24
C ILE A 497 -14.39 -11.69 5.62
N LEU A 498 -15.56 -11.77 5.02
CA LEU A 498 -16.02 -12.90 4.21
C LEU A 498 -16.37 -12.39 2.82
N PHE A 499 -15.79 -12.98 1.79
CA PHE A 499 -16.28 -12.81 0.42
C PHE A 499 -16.29 -14.16 -0.30
N SER A 500 -16.94 -14.21 -1.44
CA SER A 500 -16.95 -15.39 -2.28
C SER A 500 -16.84 -14.98 -3.74
N HIS A 501 -16.01 -15.68 -4.50
CA HIS A 501 -15.94 -15.50 -5.93
C HIS A 501 -15.87 -16.82 -6.69
N ILE A 502 -16.41 -16.80 -7.90
CA ILE A 502 -16.60 -17.97 -8.74
C ILE A 502 -15.99 -17.68 -10.10
N ASP A 503 -15.03 -18.50 -10.50
CA ASP A 503 -14.47 -18.47 -11.84
C ASP A 503 -15.42 -19.09 -12.87
N GLY A 504 -15.36 -18.56 -14.09
CA GLY A 504 -16.31 -18.84 -15.16
C GLY A 504 -16.25 -20.25 -15.74
N ASP A 505 -15.24 -21.02 -15.41
CA ASP A 505 -14.93 -22.30 -16.00
C ASP A 505 -16.06 -23.31 -15.88
N GLY A 506 -16.43 -23.85 -17.03
CA GLY A 506 -17.34 -24.97 -17.14
C GLY A 506 -18.79 -24.67 -16.81
N ILE A 507 -19.25 -23.44 -16.99
CA ILE A 507 -20.69 -23.11 -16.88
C ILE A 507 -21.58 -24.08 -17.66
N MET A 508 -21.06 -24.59 -18.76
CA MET A 508 -21.73 -25.50 -19.69
C MET A 508 -21.59 -26.97 -19.32
N ASN A 509 -20.87 -27.37 -18.29
CA ASN A 509 -20.73 -28.77 -17.89
C ASN A 509 -22.09 -29.36 -17.55
N ARG A 510 -22.36 -30.59 -18.05
CA ARG A 510 -23.60 -31.27 -17.76
C ARG A 510 -23.63 -31.82 -16.35
N VAL A 511 -24.78 -31.71 -15.72
CA VAL A 511 -25.02 -32.17 -14.35
C VAL A 511 -25.16 -33.70 -14.33
N GLU A 512 -24.39 -34.40 -13.53
CA GLU A 512 -24.32 -35.87 -13.54
C GLU A 512 -25.66 -36.60 -13.25
N TRP A 513 -26.55 -35.98 -12.47
CA TRP A 513 -27.86 -36.58 -12.13
C TRP A 513 -29.02 -36.07 -12.98
N ASN A 514 -28.78 -35.05 -13.82
CA ASN A 514 -29.75 -34.55 -14.79
C ASN A 514 -29.00 -33.87 -15.95
N PRO A 515 -28.69 -34.62 -17.03
CA PRO A 515 -27.92 -34.11 -18.15
C PRO A 515 -28.60 -33.00 -18.97
N GLU A 516 -29.88 -32.71 -18.72
CA GLU A 516 -30.57 -31.56 -19.33
C GLU A 516 -30.12 -30.23 -18.72
N LEU A 517 -29.63 -30.25 -17.48
CA LEU A 517 -29.14 -29.09 -16.75
C LEU A 517 -27.65 -28.86 -16.99
N PHE A 518 -27.25 -27.60 -16.98
CA PHE A 518 -25.87 -27.19 -16.89
C PHE A 518 -25.44 -26.93 -15.43
N SER A 519 -24.12 -26.96 -15.16
CA SER A 519 -23.57 -26.62 -13.86
C SER A 519 -23.96 -25.22 -13.42
N GLY A 520 -24.05 -24.26 -14.36
CA GLY A 520 -24.59 -22.95 -14.12
C GLY A 520 -26.00 -22.93 -13.53
N ASP A 521 -26.92 -23.85 -14.00
CA ASP A 521 -28.26 -23.90 -13.44
C ASP A 521 -28.25 -24.34 -11.97
N THR A 522 -27.43 -25.34 -11.61
CA THR A 522 -27.33 -25.83 -10.24
C THR A 522 -26.63 -24.86 -9.30
N ILE A 523 -25.56 -24.16 -9.75
CA ILE A 523 -24.97 -23.08 -8.98
C ILE A 523 -26.01 -21.98 -8.73
N TYR A 524 -26.79 -21.60 -9.74
CA TYR A 524 -27.86 -20.61 -9.58
C TYR A 524 -28.89 -21.08 -8.52
N SER A 525 -29.46 -22.28 -8.67
CA SER A 525 -30.58 -22.77 -7.83
C SER A 525 -30.14 -23.17 -6.41
N ASP A 526 -28.97 -23.80 -6.27
CA ASP A 526 -28.55 -24.44 -5.04
C ASP A 526 -27.57 -23.60 -4.21
N ILE A 527 -26.93 -22.57 -4.82
CA ILE A 527 -25.98 -21.67 -4.15
C ILE A 527 -26.48 -20.23 -4.20
N LEU A 528 -26.55 -19.61 -5.37
CA LEU A 528 -26.76 -18.15 -5.47
C LEU A 528 -28.12 -17.69 -4.91
N THR A 529 -29.18 -18.52 -5.05
CA THR A 529 -30.51 -18.20 -4.47
C THR A 529 -30.66 -18.63 -3.01
N GLN A 530 -29.79 -19.52 -2.50
CA GLN A 530 -29.89 -20.07 -1.14
C GLN A 530 -29.11 -19.24 -0.12
N TYR A 531 -28.05 -18.57 -0.55
CA TYR A 531 -27.18 -17.80 0.33
C TYR A 531 -27.26 -16.30 -0.01
N SER A 532 -27.66 -15.49 0.94
CA SER A 532 -27.86 -14.04 0.76
C SER A 532 -26.58 -13.20 0.95
N ILE A 533 -25.42 -13.84 1.17
CA ILE A 533 -24.15 -13.14 1.23
C ILE A 533 -23.73 -12.65 -0.16
N PRO A 534 -22.89 -11.61 -0.27
CA PRO A 534 -22.29 -11.19 -1.53
C PRO A 534 -21.48 -12.30 -2.19
N ILE A 535 -21.71 -12.53 -3.46
CA ILE A 535 -20.98 -13.53 -4.28
C ILE A 535 -20.63 -12.87 -5.62
N SER A 536 -19.38 -12.91 -6.02
CA SER A 536 -18.91 -12.39 -7.31
C SER A 536 -18.79 -13.54 -8.29
N VAL A 537 -19.37 -13.42 -9.47
CA VAL A 537 -19.41 -14.48 -10.48
C VAL A 537 -18.81 -13.95 -11.77
N SER A 538 -17.78 -14.63 -12.27
CA SER A 538 -17.21 -14.33 -13.57
C SER A 538 -17.72 -15.27 -14.68
N VAL A 539 -17.47 -14.90 -15.92
CA VAL A 539 -17.78 -15.70 -17.09
C VAL A 539 -16.65 -15.64 -18.12
N ILE A 540 -16.44 -16.74 -18.83
CA ILE A 540 -15.55 -16.83 -20.00
C ILE A 540 -16.35 -16.46 -21.25
N GLY A 541 -15.98 -15.36 -21.91
CA GLY A 541 -16.72 -14.88 -23.08
C GLY A 541 -16.86 -15.91 -24.18
N ALA A 542 -15.79 -16.62 -24.51
CA ALA A 542 -15.78 -17.64 -25.56
C ALA A 542 -16.72 -18.82 -25.29
N GLU A 543 -17.10 -19.10 -24.04
CA GLU A 543 -18.08 -20.16 -23.75
C GLU A 543 -19.53 -19.71 -23.94
N ILE A 544 -19.84 -18.45 -23.65
CA ILE A 544 -21.22 -17.95 -23.61
C ILE A 544 -21.64 -17.12 -24.82
N ASN A 545 -20.66 -16.67 -25.64
CA ASN A 545 -20.94 -15.76 -26.75
C ASN A 545 -21.45 -16.52 -28.00
N ASN A 546 -22.34 -15.89 -28.77
CA ASN A 546 -22.87 -16.45 -30.05
C ASN A 546 -21.77 -16.75 -31.05
N ASN A 547 -20.68 -15.96 -31.03
CA ASN A 547 -19.49 -16.16 -31.88
C ASN A 547 -18.36 -16.93 -31.15
N GLY A 548 -18.68 -17.52 -30.00
CA GLY A 548 -17.75 -18.29 -29.20
C GLY A 548 -17.56 -19.74 -29.64
N LEU A 549 -17.21 -20.60 -28.69
CA LEU A 549 -16.95 -22.03 -28.93
C LEU A 549 -18.23 -22.83 -29.14
N TYR A 550 -19.34 -22.43 -28.52
CA TYR A 550 -20.59 -23.19 -28.45
C TYR A 550 -21.79 -22.38 -28.93
N PRO A 551 -21.84 -21.93 -30.21
CA PRO A 551 -22.89 -21.05 -30.70
C PRO A 551 -24.31 -21.60 -30.51
N LYS A 552 -24.47 -22.91 -30.59
CA LYS A 552 -25.78 -23.58 -30.41
C LYS A 552 -26.26 -23.57 -28.94
N LEU A 553 -25.35 -23.53 -27.98
CA LEU A 553 -25.65 -23.48 -26.56
C LEU A 553 -25.71 -22.06 -26.02
N ALA A 554 -25.10 -21.11 -26.70
CA ALA A 554 -24.97 -19.72 -26.26
C ALA A 554 -26.29 -19.09 -25.78
N PRO A 555 -27.44 -19.23 -26.45
CA PRO A 555 -28.71 -18.67 -25.98
C PRO A 555 -29.15 -19.21 -24.60
N GLN A 556 -28.91 -20.52 -24.35
CA GLN A 556 -29.22 -21.13 -23.06
C GLN A 556 -28.27 -20.67 -21.95
N LEU A 557 -26.96 -20.62 -22.24
CA LEU A 557 -25.94 -20.18 -21.31
C LEU A 557 -26.10 -18.69 -20.95
N GLN A 558 -26.40 -17.84 -21.95
CA GLN A 558 -26.71 -16.43 -21.73
C GLN A 558 -27.94 -16.23 -20.83
N LYS A 559 -28.96 -17.07 -20.99
CA LYS A 559 -30.15 -17.05 -20.12
C LYS A 559 -29.77 -17.37 -18.66
N ILE A 560 -28.87 -18.33 -18.44
CA ILE A 560 -28.37 -18.68 -17.09
C ILE A 560 -27.60 -17.50 -16.50
N VAL A 561 -26.67 -16.93 -17.25
CA VAL A 561 -25.88 -15.77 -16.81
C VAL A 561 -26.77 -14.59 -16.44
N LYS A 562 -27.77 -14.26 -17.28
CA LYS A 562 -28.74 -13.19 -16.98
C LYS A 562 -29.52 -13.44 -15.70
N LYS A 563 -29.93 -14.69 -15.42
CA LYS A 563 -30.59 -15.06 -14.16
C LYS A 563 -29.65 -14.87 -12.95
N MET A 564 -28.40 -15.30 -13.06
CA MET A 564 -27.40 -15.13 -11.99
C MET A 564 -27.19 -13.65 -11.68
N TYR A 565 -26.95 -12.83 -12.71
CA TYR A 565 -26.67 -11.42 -12.55
C TYR A 565 -27.90 -10.57 -12.15
N ALA A 566 -29.11 -11.09 -12.29
CA ALA A 566 -30.31 -10.44 -11.79
C ALA A 566 -30.42 -10.45 -10.26
N LEU A 567 -29.73 -11.37 -9.57
CA LEU A 567 -29.77 -11.49 -8.12
C LEU A 567 -29.06 -10.30 -7.44
N GLU A 568 -29.63 -9.72 -6.40
CA GLU A 568 -29.06 -8.56 -5.67
C GLU A 568 -27.72 -8.89 -5.01
N ASN A 569 -27.56 -10.11 -4.54
CA ASN A 569 -26.35 -10.60 -3.87
C ASN A 569 -25.25 -11.08 -4.82
N VAL A 570 -25.44 -10.94 -6.14
CA VAL A 570 -24.46 -11.35 -7.14
C VAL A 570 -23.81 -10.15 -7.79
N GLU A 571 -22.48 -10.11 -7.79
CA GLU A 571 -21.64 -9.14 -8.50
C GLU A 571 -21.07 -9.78 -9.78
N PRO A 572 -21.22 -9.17 -10.96
CA PRO A 572 -20.65 -9.68 -12.21
C PRO A 572 -19.15 -9.36 -12.33
N ALA A 573 -18.40 -10.27 -12.93
CA ALA A 573 -16.97 -10.13 -13.26
C ALA A 573 -16.66 -10.80 -14.60
N THR A 574 -15.46 -10.57 -15.14
CA THR A 574 -14.96 -11.30 -16.31
C THR A 574 -13.88 -12.30 -15.94
N HIS A 575 -13.91 -13.48 -16.57
CA HIS A 575 -12.81 -14.43 -16.61
C HIS A 575 -12.14 -14.42 -17.98
N THR A 576 -12.07 -13.24 -18.59
CA THR A 576 -11.60 -12.93 -19.94
C THR A 576 -12.47 -13.51 -21.08
N PHE A 577 -12.11 -13.19 -22.34
CA PHE A 577 -12.83 -13.75 -23.48
C PHE A 577 -12.37 -15.17 -23.84
N THR A 578 -11.06 -15.37 -24.03
CA THR A 578 -10.51 -16.66 -24.46
C THR A 578 -9.77 -17.45 -23.38
N HIS A 579 -9.86 -17.04 -22.10
CA HIS A 579 -9.21 -17.74 -20.99
C HIS A 579 -7.72 -17.99 -21.25
N PRO A 580 -6.86 -16.96 -21.32
CA PRO A 580 -5.42 -17.17 -21.49
C PRO A 580 -4.84 -18.09 -20.38
N PHE A 581 -4.04 -19.10 -20.78
CA PHE A 581 -3.44 -20.04 -19.83
C PHE A 581 -2.08 -19.58 -19.31
N PHE A 582 -1.35 -18.74 -20.09
CA PHE A 582 -0.03 -18.23 -19.77
C PHE A 582 0.09 -16.76 -20.19
N TRP A 583 -0.04 -15.86 -19.24
CA TRP A 583 -0.11 -14.42 -19.51
C TRP A 583 1.21 -13.84 -20.03
N ASN A 584 2.37 -14.34 -19.57
CA ASN A 584 3.68 -13.92 -20.05
C ASN A 584 3.94 -14.29 -21.51
N LYS A 585 3.39 -15.40 -22.01
CA LYS A 585 3.47 -15.80 -23.41
C LYS A 585 2.74 -14.81 -24.31
N ILE A 586 1.57 -14.41 -23.88
CA ILE A 586 0.73 -13.43 -24.58
C ILE A 586 1.39 -12.05 -24.64
N GLU A 587 1.99 -11.59 -23.55
CA GLU A 587 2.72 -10.33 -23.55
C GLU A 587 3.89 -10.33 -24.54
N ASN A 588 4.60 -11.44 -24.66
CA ASN A 588 5.72 -11.60 -25.58
C ASN A 588 5.30 -11.81 -27.04
N GLY A 589 3.99 -11.69 -27.35
CA GLY A 589 3.46 -11.83 -28.70
C GLY A 589 3.28 -13.28 -29.15
N ASP A 590 3.45 -14.27 -28.27
CA ASP A 590 3.18 -15.68 -28.57
C ASP A 590 1.69 -15.95 -28.43
N LEU A 591 0.96 -15.63 -29.47
CA LEU A 591 -0.49 -15.80 -29.56
C LEU A 591 -0.91 -17.20 -30.01
N ASP A 592 -0.03 -18.20 -29.89
CA ASP A 592 -0.34 -19.58 -30.26
C ASP A 592 -1.66 -20.01 -29.60
N PRO A 593 -2.61 -20.48 -30.41
CA PRO A 593 -3.88 -20.95 -29.88
C PRO A 593 -3.82 -22.02 -28.79
N LYS A 594 -2.69 -22.73 -28.63
CA LYS A 594 -2.50 -23.68 -27.50
C LYS A 594 -2.51 -23.03 -26.13
N TYR A 595 -2.28 -21.69 -26.06
CA TYR A 595 -2.24 -20.94 -24.81
C TYR A 595 -3.58 -20.25 -24.44
N ARG A 596 -4.66 -20.54 -25.17
CA ARG A 596 -5.99 -20.00 -24.92
C ARG A 596 -7.08 -20.82 -25.62
N LEU A 597 -8.35 -20.56 -25.30
CA LEU A 597 -9.47 -21.09 -26.03
C LEU A 597 -9.50 -20.53 -27.47
N LYS A 598 -10.09 -21.31 -28.43
CA LYS A 598 -10.00 -21.08 -29.89
C LYS A 598 -11.36 -20.79 -30.54
N PRO A 599 -12.04 -19.67 -30.27
CA PRO A 599 -13.22 -19.29 -31.04
C PRO A 599 -12.87 -19.07 -32.51
N LYS A 600 -13.73 -19.57 -33.41
CA LYS A 600 -13.50 -19.49 -34.87
C LYS A 600 -13.45 -18.04 -35.34
N GLY A 601 -12.37 -17.66 -36.04
CA GLY A 601 -12.21 -16.32 -36.60
C GLY A 601 -11.80 -15.23 -35.61
N TYR A 602 -11.67 -15.54 -34.32
CA TYR A 602 -11.22 -14.57 -33.34
C TYR A 602 -9.72 -14.27 -33.45
N LYS A 603 -9.39 -12.97 -33.54
CA LYS A 603 -8.02 -12.46 -33.41
C LYS A 603 -7.83 -11.91 -32.01
N PHE A 604 -6.79 -12.35 -31.33
CA PHE A 604 -6.51 -11.93 -29.96
C PHE A 604 -6.39 -10.40 -29.86
N SER A 605 -7.08 -9.83 -28.89
CA SER A 605 -6.99 -8.42 -28.51
C SER A 605 -7.04 -8.30 -26.99
N LEU A 606 -5.98 -7.81 -26.35
CA LEU A 606 -5.95 -7.61 -24.91
C LEU A 606 -7.11 -6.73 -24.44
N ASP A 607 -7.46 -5.71 -25.21
CA ASP A 607 -8.59 -4.84 -24.89
C ASP A 607 -9.90 -5.63 -24.84
N TYR A 608 -10.17 -6.47 -25.85
CA TYR A 608 -11.39 -7.27 -25.89
C TYR A 608 -11.40 -8.41 -24.86
N GLU A 609 -10.25 -9.01 -24.57
CA GLU A 609 -10.13 -10.04 -23.51
C GLU A 609 -10.63 -9.55 -22.15
N ILE A 610 -10.36 -8.31 -21.80
CA ILE A 610 -10.63 -7.76 -20.46
C ILE A 610 -11.71 -6.69 -20.52
N LYS A 611 -11.37 -5.50 -21.05
CA LYS A 611 -12.29 -4.35 -21.04
C LYS A 611 -13.51 -4.60 -21.94
N GLY A 612 -13.32 -5.10 -23.16
CA GLY A 612 -14.41 -5.41 -24.06
C GLY A 612 -15.39 -6.42 -23.46
N MET A 613 -14.89 -7.42 -22.73
CA MET A 613 -15.76 -8.36 -22.03
C MET A 613 -16.52 -7.72 -20.86
N LEU A 614 -15.91 -6.82 -20.09
CA LEU A 614 -16.62 -6.07 -19.05
C LEU A 614 -17.72 -5.18 -19.64
N ASP A 615 -17.42 -4.51 -20.73
CA ASP A 615 -18.39 -3.68 -21.44
C ASP A 615 -19.55 -4.53 -21.98
N GLU A 616 -19.25 -5.67 -22.60
CA GLU A 616 -20.28 -6.63 -23.08
C GLU A 616 -21.16 -7.17 -21.95
N ILE A 617 -20.57 -7.52 -20.81
CA ILE A 617 -21.34 -7.94 -19.63
C ILE A 617 -22.28 -6.83 -19.19
N ASN A 618 -21.78 -5.61 -19.08
CA ASN A 618 -22.56 -4.46 -18.62
C ASN A 618 -23.71 -4.08 -19.56
N GLU A 619 -23.52 -4.23 -20.87
CA GLU A 619 -24.48 -3.85 -21.90
C GLU A 619 -25.51 -4.95 -22.19
N ASN A 620 -25.05 -6.23 -22.27
CA ASN A 620 -25.87 -7.31 -22.82
C ASN A 620 -26.42 -8.26 -21.76
N PHE A 621 -25.80 -8.34 -20.56
CA PHE A 621 -26.18 -9.32 -19.53
C PHE A 621 -26.78 -8.69 -18.26
N LEU A 622 -26.64 -7.36 -18.07
CA LEU A 622 -27.19 -6.66 -16.90
C LEU A 622 -28.40 -5.84 -17.24
N ALA A 623 -29.34 -5.78 -16.30
CA ALA A 623 -30.37 -4.74 -16.33
C ALA A 623 -29.75 -3.35 -16.13
N ALA A 624 -30.35 -2.31 -16.75
CA ALA A 624 -29.81 -0.93 -16.71
C ALA A 624 -29.57 -0.40 -15.28
N ASN A 625 -30.45 -0.75 -14.34
CA ASN A 625 -30.40 -0.36 -12.92
C ASN A 625 -29.63 -1.33 -12.02
N LYS A 626 -29.01 -2.36 -12.56
CA LYS A 626 -28.25 -3.36 -11.78
C LYS A 626 -26.93 -2.76 -11.26
N TYR A 627 -26.71 -2.95 -9.98
CA TYR A 627 -25.44 -2.64 -9.28
C TYR A 627 -25.03 -3.82 -8.39
N PRO A 628 -23.71 -4.03 -8.18
CA PRO A 628 -22.63 -3.31 -8.86
C PRO A 628 -22.51 -3.68 -10.34
N LYS A 629 -21.91 -2.80 -11.14
CA LYS A 629 -21.50 -3.07 -12.53
C LYS A 629 -20.25 -3.95 -12.54
N ALA A 630 -20.05 -4.72 -13.63
CA ALA A 630 -18.84 -5.48 -13.86
C ALA A 630 -17.64 -4.54 -14.02
N LYS A 631 -16.63 -4.71 -13.18
CA LYS A 631 -15.39 -3.89 -13.17
C LYS A 631 -14.17 -4.68 -12.71
N THR A 632 -14.29 -6.00 -12.57
CA THR A 632 -13.24 -6.86 -12.02
C THR A 632 -12.89 -7.94 -13.02
N VAL A 633 -11.59 -8.15 -13.24
CA VAL A 633 -11.06 -9.32 -13.93
C VAL A 633 -10.55 -10.33 -12.90
N PHE A 634 -10.97 -11.59 -13.05
CA PHE A 634 -10.40 -12.73 -12.35
C PHE A 634 -9.37 -13.35 -13.31
N TRP A 635 -8.10 -13.40 -12.89
CA TRP A 635 -7.03 -13.90 -13.75
C TRP A 635 -7.22 -15.39 -14.02
N SER A 636 -7.09 -15.77 -15.28
CA SER A 636 -7.20 -17.14 -15.76
C SER A 636 -5.84 -17.83 -15.82
N GLY A 637 -5.85 -19.16 -15.97
CA GLY A 637 -4.66 -19.97 -16.22
C GLY A 637 -3.64 -19.92 -15.11
N ASP A 638 -2.39 -19.53 -15.44
CA ASP A 638 -1.28 -19.39 -14.48
C ASP A 638 -1.44 -18.23 -13.50
N CYS A 639 -2.45 -17.40 -13.67
CA CYS A 639 -2.71 -16.22 -12.85
C CYS A 639 -1.45 -15.36 -12.59
N ALA A 640 -0.57 -15.24 -13.60
CA ALA A 640 0.71 -14.50 -13.47
C ALA A 640 0.80 -13.34 -14.49
N PRO A 641 -0.08 -12.34 -14.41
CA PRO A 641 -0.08 -11.24 -15.38
C PRO A 641 1.20 -10.41 -15.25
N PRO A 642 1.92 -10.14 -16.35
CA PRO A 642 3.11 -9.32 -16.35
C PRO A 642 2.76 -7.82 -16.17
N LYS A 643 3.80 -7.00 -15.96
CA LYS A 643 3.69 -5.56 -15.68
C LYS A 643 2.78 -4.79 -16.64
N ASN A 644 2.94 -5.00 -17.96
CA ASN A 644 2.22 -4.20 -18.95
C ASN A 644 0.72 -4.54 -18.95
N ILE A 645 0.37 -5.78 -18.67
CA ILE A 645 -1.02 -6.22 -18.55
C ILE A 645 -1.62 -5.67 -17.25
N LEU A 646 -0.89 -5.70 -16.13
CA LEU A 646 -1.33 -5.03 -14.90
C LEU A 646 -1.50 -3.53 -15.12
N ARG A 647 -0.53 -2.87 -15.78
CA ARG A 647 -0.65 -1.44 -16.11
C ARG A 647 -1.88 -1.15 -16.96
N TYR A 648 -2.23 -2.04 -17.89
CA TYR A 648 -3.44 -1.91 -18.71
C TYR A 648 -4.71 -1.89 -17.83
N VAL A 649 -4.87 -2.82 -16.89
CA VAL A 649 -6.06 -2.86 -16.02
C VAL A 649 -6.13 -1.64 -15.10
N TYR A 650 -4.99 -1.20 -14.54
CA TYR A 650 -4.94 0.03 -13.73
C TYR A 650 -5.30 1.29 -14.54
N LYS A 651 -4.77 1.42 -15.77
CA LYS A 651 -5.11 2.52 -16.68
C LYS A 651 -6.61 2.60 -16.96
N ASN A 652 -7.26 1.45 -17.08
CA ASN A 652 -8.69 1.35 -17.34
C ASN A 652 -9.54 1.28 -16.06
N LYS A 653 -8.95 1.44 -14.86
CA LYS A 653 -9.61 1.37 -13.55
C LYS A 653 -10.34 0.05 -13.30
N ILE A 654 -9.83 -1.03 -13.85
CA ILE A 654 -10.32 -2.38 -13.68
C ILE A 654 -9.65 -2.99 -12.44
N LEU A 655 -10.44 -3.57 -11.56
CA LEU A 655 -9.94 -4.33 -10.41
C LEU A 655 -9.48 -5.72 -10.85
N ASN A 656 -8.52 -6.30 -10.13
CA ASN A 656 -7.98 -7.60 -10.49
C ASN A 656 -7.75 -8.49 -9.25
N ILE A 657 -7.99 -9.79 -9.42
CA ILE A 657 -7.77 -10.81 -8.39
C ILE A 657 -7.47 -12.15 -9.06
N ASN A 658 -7.01 -13.10 -8.31
CA ASN A 658 -6.54 -14.47 -8.53
C ASN A 658 -5.02 -14.57 -8.51
N GLY A 659 -4.56 -15.76 -8.17
CA GLY A 659 -3.19 -16.11 -7.85
C GLY A 659 -2.97 -16.23 -6.34
N GLY A 660 -1.77 -16.67 -5.98
CA GLY A 660 -1.41 -17.00 -4.60
C GLY A 660 -1.97 -18.33 -4.15
N ASP A 661 -1.15 -19.10 -3.41
CA ASP A 661 -1.47 -20.48 -3.03
C ASP A 661 -1.66 -20.61 -1.52
N THR A 662 -2.88 -20.29 -1.03
CA THR A 662 -3.24 -20.46 0.38
C THR A 662 -4.09 -21.72 0.56
N TYR A 663 -3.48 -22.81 1.06
CA TYR A 663 -4.15 -24.08 1.30
C TYR A 663 -3.63 -24.84 2.53
N ILE A 664 -3.12 -24.11 3.53
CA ILE A 664 -2.71 -24.66 4.81
C ILE A 664 -3.77 -25.60 5.40
N SER A 665 -3.36 -26.76 5.87
CA SER A 665 -4.25 -27.81 6.36
C SER A 665 -3.65 -28.54 7.56
N ASN A 666 -4.41 -29.41 8.19
CA ASN A 666 -3.87 -30.23 9.29
C ASN A 666 -2.79 -31.23 8.82
N LEU A 667 -2.72 -31.55 7.54
CA LEU A 667 -1.66 -32.38 6.96
C LEU A 667 -0.40 -31.56 6.64
N HIS A 668 -0.60 -30.31 6.23
CA HIS A 668 0.46 -29.37 5.90
C HIS A 668 0.21 -28.06 6.69
N PRO A 669 0.52 -28.05 8.02
CA PRO A 669 0.21 -26.92 8.89
C PRO A 669 1.29 -25.82 8.82
N TRP A 670 1.94 -25.69 7.66
CA TRP A 670 3.10 -24.84 7.47
C TRP A 670 2.73 -23.43 6.97
N LEU A 671 3.44 -22.43 7.46
CA LEU A 671 3.23 -21.03 7.08
C LEU A 671 3.48 -20.81 5.58
N SER A 672 4.37 -21.59 4.98
CA SER A 672 4.65 -21.56 3.53
C SER A 672 3.43 -21.89 2.65
N TYR A 673 2.39 -22.53 3.22
CA TYR A 673 1.10 -22.76 2.56
C TYR A 673 0.11 -21.59 2.71
N VAL A 674 0.59 -20.41 3.13
CA VAL A 674 -0.20 -19.19 3.23
C VAL A 674 0.46 -18.11 2.38
N ALA A 675 -0.12 -17.81 1.23
CA ALA A 675 0.39 -16.81 0.31
C ALA A 675 0.30 -15.38 0.88
N PRO A 676 1.10 -14.41 0.40
CA PRO A 676 0.92 -12.99 0.71
C PRO A 676 -0.40 -12.44 0.14
N MET A 677 -0.65 -11.15 0.36
CA MET A 677 -1.88 -10.48 -0.12
C MET A 677 -1.85 -10.18 -1.63
N GLY A 678 -0.70 -10.18 -2.24
CA GLY A 678 -0.53 -9.90 -3.66
C GLY A 678 0.94 -9.84 -4.07
N LEU A 679 1.16 -9.57 -5.35
CA LEU A 679 2.49 -9.45 -5.95
C LEU A 679 2.64 -8.11 -6.66
N GLU A 680 3.72 -7.42 -6.37
CA GLU A 680 4.06 -6.15 -7.01
C GLU A 680 4.97 -6.34 -8.22
N ARG A 681 4.61 -5.67 -9.33
CA ARG A 681 5.42 -5.59 -10.55
C ARG A 681 5.62 -4.12 -10.93
N ASP A 682 6.72 -3.52 -10.46
CA ASP A 682 7.12 -2.13 -10.70
C ASP A 682 5.99 -1.11 -10.44
N GLY A 683 5.32 -1.23 -9.29
CA GLY A 683 4.30 -0.30 -8.80
C GLY A 683 2.85 -0.68 -9.11
N TYR A 684 2.61 -1.80 -9.80
CA TYR A 684 1.29 -2.37 -10.03
C TYR A 684 1.14 -3.68 -9.27
N TYR A 685 0.03 -3.84 -8.59
CA TYR A 685 -0.24 -5.00 -7.75
C TYR A 685 -1.24 -5.95 -8.41
N GLN A 686 -0.86 -7.21 -8.52
CA GLN A 686 -1.80 -8.31 -8.65
C GLN A 686 -2.30 -8.66 -7.25
N ILE A 687 -3.61 -8.68 -7.05
CA ILE A 687 -4.19 -9.03 -5.76
C ILE A 687 -4.46 -10.53 -5.73
N TYR A 688 -4.03 -11.19 -4.65
CA TYR A 688 -4.21 -12.62 -4.48
C TYR A 688 -5.52 -12.96 -3.76
N THR A 689 -5.99 -14.17 -3.97
CA THR A 689 -7.16 -14.74 -3.28
C THR A 689 -6.89 -14.90 -1.78
N GLY A 690 -7.97 -15.02 -1.01
CA GLY A 690 -7.85 -15.35 0.41
C GLY A 690 -7.33 -16.78 0.58
N GLU A 691 -7.99 -17.72 -0.06
CA GLU A 691 -7.66 -19.15 -0.07
C GLU A 691 -7.72 -19.71 -1.50
N GLN A 692 -7.20 -20.93 -1.69
CA GLN A 692 -7.23 -21.64 -2.95
C GLN A 692 -8.60 -22.27 -3.25
N ASN A 693 -8.87 -22.47 -4.53
CA ASN A 693 -10.11 -23.06 -5.04
C ASN A 693 -10.16 -24.59 -4.85
N GLU A 694 -11.25 -25.18 -5.29
CA GLU A 694 -11.50 -26.61 -5.11
C GLU A 694 -10.52 -27.53 -5.86
N ASN A 695 -9.81 -27.05 -6.88
CA ASN A 695 -8.86 -27.88 -7.64
C ASN A 695 -7.80 -28.49 -6.73
N ILE A 696 -7.21 -27.69 -5.83
CA ILE A 696 -6.17 -28.18 -4.92
C ILE A 696 -6.72 -29.25 -3.95
N TYR A 697 -7.99 -29.16 -3.57
CA TYR A 697 -8.63 -30.07 -2.64
C TYR A 697 -9.25 -31.29 -3.33
N THR A 698 -9.35 -31.28 -4.65
CA THR A 698 -9.96 -32.36 -5.47
C THR A 698 -8.96 -33.00 -6.41
N ASN A 699 -7.67 -32.83 -6.18
CA ASN A 699 -6.61 -33.37 -7.00
C ASN A 699 -6.83 -33.00 -8.49
N GLU A 700 -6.80 -31.69 -8.79
CA GLU A 700 -7.03 -31.13 -10.13
C GLU A 700 -8.34 -31.62 -10.79
N TRP A 701 -9.42 -31.65 -9.99
CA TRP A 701 -10.76 -32.14 -10.42
C TRP A 701 -10.82 -33.63 -10.81
N LEU A 702 -9.88 -34.45 -10.36
CA LEU A 702 -9.87 -35.88 -10.54
C LEU A 702 -10.63 -36.62 -9.40
N GLY A 703 -10.76 -35.95 -8.25
CA GLY A 703 -11.50 -36.51 -7.08
C GLY A 703 -10.63 -36.60 -5.83
N PRO A 704 -11.22 -36.74 -4.66
CA PRO A 704 -12.66 -36.82 -4.42
C PRO A 704 -13.37 -35.48 -4.55
N TYR A 705 -14.47 -35.41 -5.29
CA TYR A 705 -15.21 -34.16 -5.55
C TYR A 705 -15.79 -33.48 -4.29
N TRP A 706 -15.88 -34.17 -3.17
CA TRP A 706 -16.23 -33.59 -1.86
C TRP A 706 -15.04 -32.85 -1.19
N GLY A 707 -13.87 -32.94 -1.78
CA GLY A 707 -12.60 -32.49 -1.17
C GLY A 707 -12.60 -31.03 -0.71
N PHE A 708 -13.34 -30.14 -1.37
CA PHE A 708 -13.43 -28.72 -1.01
C PHE A 708 -13.93 -28.47 0.43
N LYS A 709 -14.57 -29.44 1.10
CA LYS A 709 -14.88 -29.34 2.54
C LYS A 709 -13.63 -29.06 3.39
N LYS A 710 -12.46 -29.47 2.93
CA LYS A 710 -11.18 -29.30 3.63
C LYS A 710 -10.76 -27.84 3.73
N VAL A 711 -11.25 -26.93 2.87
CA VAL A 711 -10.95 -25.49 2.93
C VAL A 711 -11.32 -24.89 4.30
N VAL A 712 -12.28 -25.49 5.01
CA VAL A 712 -12.64 -25.09 6.39
C VAL A 712 -11.46 -25.25 7.36
N GLN A 713 -10.53 -26.17 7.10
CA GLN A 713 -9.29 -26.27 7.88
C GLN A 713 -8.41 -25.05 7.61
N THR A 714 -8.25 -24.66 6.34
CA THR A 714 -7.52 -23.47 5.92
C THR A 714 -8.10 -22.22 6.58
N PHE A 715 -9.42 -22.05 6.57
CA PHE A 715 -10.08 -20.93 7.26
C PHE A 715 -9.78 -20.88 8.75
N LYS A 716 -9.71 -22.01 9.43
CA LYS A 716 -9.40 -22.09 10.88
C LYS A 716 -7.93 -21.78 11.16
N LEU A 717 -7.02 -22.35 10.38
CA LEU A 717 -5.58 -22.19 10.55
C LEU A 717 -5.09 -20.80 10.15
N THR A 718 -5.78 -20.12 9.25
CA THR A 718 -5.51 -18.71 8.89
C THR A 718 -6.20 -17.70 9.81
N ASP A 719 -7.00 -18.13 10.79
CA ASP A 719 -7.57 -17.28 11.85
C ASP A 719 -6.79 -17.36 13.17
N LYS A 720 -6.24 -18.52 13.49
CA LYS A 720 -5.53 -18.77 14.77
C LYS A 720 -4.24 -19.55 14.55
N PRO A 721 -3.18 -19.22 15.29
CA PRO A 721 -3.05 -18.25 16.39
C PRO A 721 -3.00 -16.79 15.90
N ARG A 722 -2.88 -16.54 14.59
CA ARG A 722 -2.86 -15.22 13.96
C ARG A 722 -3.90 -15.16 12.86
N ARG A 723 -4.63 -14.04 12.76
CA ARG A 723 -5.52 -13.83 11.61
C ARG A 723 -4.70 -13.36 10.41
N LEU A 724 -4.37 -14.30 9.51
CA LEU A 724 -3.52 -14.06 8.35
C LEU A 724 -4.32 -13.75 7.08
N LYS A 725 -5.55 -14.29 6.96
CA LYS A 725 -6.40 -14.15 5.77
C LYS A 725 -7.85 -13.84 6.14
N PRO A 726 -8.63 -13.19 5.24
CA PRO A 726 -10.09 -13.17 5.30
C PRO A 726 -10.64 -14.61 5.10
N ILE A 727 -11.94 -14.79 4.97
CA ILE A 727 -12.54 -16.00 4.43
C ILE A 727 -12.90 -15.71 2.97
N ASP A 728 -12.37 -16.50 2.04
CA ASP A 728 -12.68 -16.44 0.62
C ASP A 728 -13.21 -17.78 0.15
N ILE A 729 -14.49 -17.86 -0.21
CA ILE A 729 -15.07 -19.10 -0.76
C ILE A 729 -14.86 -19.02 -2.28
N TYR A 730 -13.75 -19.59 -2.74
CA TYR A 730 -13.29 -19.52 -4.12
C TYR A 730 -13.45 -20.88 -4.82
N TYR A 731 -14.13 -20.91 -5.96
CA TYR A 731 -14.36 -22.11 -6.75
C TYR A 731 -14.81 -21.78 -8.18
N HIS A 732 -14.94 -22.81 -9.04
CA HIS A 732 -15.36 -22.69 -10.43
C HIS A 732 -16.82 -23.11 -10.64
N LEU A 733 -17.45 -22.61 -11.69
CA LEU A 733 -18.85 -22.96 -12.03
C LEU A 733 -19.05 -24.47 -12.27
N TYR A 734 -18.02 -25.20 -12.78
CA TYR A 734 -18.14 -26.64 -12.97
C TYR A 734 -18.41 -27.42 -11.67
N SER A 735 -18.17 -26.87 -10.50
CA SER A 735 -18.47 -27.48 -9.20
C SER A 735 -19.96 -27.82 -9.05
N GLY A 736 -20.84 -27.14 -9.80
CA GLY A 736 -22.26 -27.49 -9.88
C GLY A 736 -22.56 -28.78 -10.61
N SER A 737 -21.64 -29.38 -11.38
CA SER A 737 -21.85 -30.57 -12.20
C SER A 737 -21.85 -31.88 -11.41
N LYS A 738 -21.25 -31.91 -10.21
CA LYS A 738 -21.12 -33.10 -9.36
C LYS A 738 -21.88 -32.93 -8.04
N ARG A 739 -22.73 -33.87 -7.68
CA ARG A 739 -23.51 -33.84 -6.42
C ARG A 739 -22.60 -33.76 -5.17
N ALA A 740 -21.50 -34.49 -5.19
CA ALA A 740 -20.54 -34.48 -4.09
C ALA A 740 -19.87 -33.09 -3.91
N SER A 741 -19.51 -32.44 -4.99
CA SER A 741 -18.97 -31.09 -4.98
C SER A 741 -19.99 -30.04 -4.52
N LEU A 742 -21.22 -30.10 -5.07
CA LEU A 742 -22.29 -29.19 -4.68
C LEU A 742 -22.64 -29.31 -3.18
N ASN A 743 -22.62 -30.52 -2.63
CA ASN A 743 -22.78 -30.74 -1.19
C ASN A 743 -21.58 -30.22 -0.38
N ALA A 744 -20.38 -30.25 -0.95
CA ALA A 744 -19.21 -29.67 -0.32
C ALA A 744 -19.32 -28.15 -0.26
N LEU A 745 -19.75 -27.50 -1.34
CA LEU A 745 -20.02 -26.06 -1.37
C LEU A 745 -21.05 -25.68 -0.29
N LYS A 746 -22.19 -26.35 -0.24
CA LYS A 746 -23.22 -26.12 0.79
C LYS A 746 -22.65 -26.23 2.21
N TYR A 747 -21.80 -27.22 2.46
CA TYR A 747 -21.13 -27.39 3.75
C TYR A 747 -20.25 -26.21 4.08
N VAL A 748 -19.44 -25.72 3.12
CA VAL A 748 -18.52 -24.59 3.30
C VAL A 748 -19.30 -23.30 3.57
N TYR A 749 -20.31 -22.97 2.75
CA TYR A 749 -21.17 -21.82 2.96
C TYR A 749 -21.87 -21.86 4.33
N ASN A 750 -22.48 -23.00 4.68
CA ASN A 750 -23.16 -23.17 5.96
C ASN A 750 -22.22 -23.04 7.18
N TRP A 751 -20.94 -23.39 7.02
CA TRP A 751 -19.94 -23.15 8.04
C TRP A 751 -19.57 -21.68 8.12
N ALA A 752 -19.28 -21.03 6.98
CA ALA A 752 -18.79 -19.66 6.91
C ALA A 752 -19.79 -18.64 7.47
N ILE A 753 -21.08 -18.75 7.10
CA ILE A 753 -22.12 -17.84 7.59
C ILE A 753 -22.42 -17.95 9.09
N LYS A 754 -21.96 -19.03 9.74
CA LYS A 754 -22.10 -19.20 11.20
C LYS A 754 -20.94 -18.55 11.98
N GLN A 755 -19.90 -18.09 11.29
CA GLN A 755 -18.77 -17.40 11.93
C GLN A 755 -19.11 -15.91 12.18
N ASP A 756 -18.30 -15.26 13.03
CA ASP A 756 -18.39 -13.80 13.28
C ASP A 756 -17.75 -13.03 12.11
N VAL A 757 -18.51 -12.86 11.03
CA VAL A 757 -18.02 -12.33 9.76
C VAL A 757 -18.69 -11.02 9.34
N ASN A 758 -18.00 -10.30 8.46
CA ASN A 758 -18.49 -9.15 7.70
C ASN A 758 -18.49 -9.53 6.21
N PRO A 759 -19.63 -9.92 5.64
CA PRO A 759 -19.72 -10.29 4.22
C PRO A 759 -19.67 -9.07 3.31
N ILE A 760 -18.76 -9.11 2.31
CA ILE A 760 -18.56 -8.03 1.31
C ILE A 760 -18.41 -8.65 -0.09
N PHE A 761 -18.54 -7.83 -1.14
CA PHE A 761 -18.16 -8.23 -2.50
C PHE A 761 -16.64 -8.27 -2.70
N THR A 762 -16.19 -9.08 -3.64
CA THR A 762 -14.77 -9.15 -4.04
C THR A 762 -14.25 -7.78 -4.48
N SER A 763 -15.07 -7.00 -5.20
CA SER A 763 -14.71 -5.63 -5.61
C SER A 763 -14.59 -4.63 -4.46
N GLU A 764 -15.05 -4.98 -3.25
CA GLU A 764 -14.86 -4.18 -2.02
C GLU A 764 -13.60 -4.63 -1.25
N TYR A 765 -13.22 -5.91 -1.38
CA TYR A 765 -11.98 -6.44 -0.79
C TYR A 765 -10.72 -5.92 -1.48
N ILE A 766 -10.68 -5.99 -2.82
CA ILE A 766 -9.51 -5.60 -3.62
C ILE A 766 -8.98 -4.19 -3.27
N PRO A 767 -9.82 -3.13 -3.20
CA PRO A 767 -9.33 -1.80 -2.85
C PRO A 767 -8.79 -1.68 -1.43
N LYS A 768 -9.19 -2.55 -0.49
CA LYS A 768 -8.62 -2.59 0.87
C LYS A 768 -7.17 -3.06 0.84
N VAL A 769 -6.88 -4.08 0.03
CA VAL A 769 -5.51 -4.56 -0.18
C VAL A 769 -4.68 -3.50 -0.91
N MET A 770 -5.23 -2.82 -1.92
CA MET A 770 -4.54 -1.74 -2.62
C MET A 770 -4.18 -0.58 -1.67
N ASP A 771 -5.11 -0.21 -0.79
CA ASP A 771 -4.85 0.84 0.23
C ASP A 771 -3.72 0.43 1.18
N TYR A 772 -3.60 -0.85 1.58
CA TYR A 772 -2.53 -1.34 2.45
C TYR A 772 -1.14 -0.95 1.94
N TYR A 773 -0.92 -1.08 0.64
CA TYR A 773 0.36 -0.77 0.01
C TYR A 773 0.65 0.73 -0.13
N THR A 774 -0.34 1.60 0.10
CA THR A 774 -0.18 3.05 -0.05
C THR A 774 -0.34 3.83 1.25
N VAL A 775 -0.87 3.20 2.31
CA VAL A 775 -1.04 3.87 3.62
C VAL A 775 0.28 4.39 4.15
N SER A 776 0.30 5.64 4.55
CA SER A 776 1.43 6.33 5.16
C SER A 776 1.22 6.49 6.66
N ILE A 777 2.23 6.16 7.46
CA ILE A 777 2.20 6.20 8.93
C ILE A 777 3.37 7.04 9.41
N SER A 778 3.12 8.01 10.30
CA SER A 778 4.14 8.78 11.00
C SER A 778 3.95 8.63 12.50
N LYS A 779 5.04 8.60 13.24
CA LYS A 779 5.05 8.62 14.71
C LYS A 779 5.59 9.96 15.19
N THR A 780 4.84 10.65 16.03
CA THR A 780 5.29 11.91 16.65
C THR A 780 6.07 11.64 17.95
N ASP A 781 6.76 12.65 18.47
CA ASP A 781 7.56 12.56 19.71
C ASP A 781 6.77 12.12 20.96
N HIS A 782 5.44 12.24 20.93
CA HIS A 782 4.56 11.95 22.08
C HIS A 782 3.82 10.61 21.97
N SER A 783 4.38 9.61 21.29
CA SER A 783 3.73 8.31 21.05
C SER A 783 2.39 8.39 20.29
N GLN A 784 2.17 9.51 19.62
CA GLN A 784 1.02 9.70 18.75
C GLN A 784 1.35 9.20 17.34
N TYR A 785 0.42 8.47 16.74
CA TYR A 785 0.52 8.06 15.33
C TYR A 785 -0.41 8.91 14.47
N LEU A 786 0.11 9.36 13.34
CA LEU A 786 -0.64 9.97 12.26
C LEU A 786 -0.67 9.02 11.08
N ILE A 787 -1.85 8.66 10.60
CA ILE A 787 -2.05 7.68 9.53
C ILE A 787 -2.85 8.35 8.42
N ALA A 788 -2.39 8.19 7.18
CA ALA A 788 -3.01 8.75 5.99
C ALA A 788 -3.19 7.68 4.90
N GLY A 789 -4.19 7.86 4.02
CA GLY A 789 -4.45 6.94 2.91
C GLY A 789 -5.44 5.81 3.21
N MET A 790 -6.09 5.80 4.38
CA MET A 790 -7.11 4.81 4.76
C MET A 790 -8.44 5.09 4.06
N ARG A 791 -8.57 4.80 2.77
CA ARG A 791 -9.78 5.10 1.97
C ARG A 791 -10.82 3.98 2.06
N ASN A 792 -10.47 2.80 1.61
CA ASN A 792 -11.32 1.60 1.63
C ASN A 792 -10.99 0.70 2.82
N LEU A 793 -9.74 0.68 3.23
CA LEU A 793 -9.25 -0.01 4.40
C LEU A 793 -9.58 0.81 5.66
N LYS A 794 -10.41 0.27 6.55
CA LYS A 794 -10.96 0.98 7.72
C LYS A 794 -10.62 0.32 9.06
N THR A 795 -9.65 -0.58 9.06
CA THR A 795 -9.23 -1.29 10.27
C THR A 795 -7.74 -1.15 10.50
N LEU A 796 -7.37 -0.87 11.75
CA LEU A 796 -5.99 -0.97 12.23
C LEU A 796 -5.91 -2.07 13.28
N ARG A 797 -4.90 -2.94 13.16
CA ARG A 797 -4.61 -3.99 14.11
C ARG A 797 -3.41 -3.61 14.99
N PHE A 798 -3.46 -4.04 16.22
CA PHE A 798 -2.38 -3.92 17.21
C PHE A 798 -2.10 -5.28 17.83
N ASP A 799 -0.88 -5.77 17.70
CA ASP A 799 -0.47 -7.11 18.15
C ASP A 799 0.04 -7.12 19.60
N THR A 800 0.21 -5.95 20.20
CA THR A 800 0.72 -5.82 21.56
C THR A 800 -0.22 -5.02 22.46
N LEU A 801 -0.22 -5.36 23.76
CA LEU A 801 -0.94 -4.64 24.82
C LEU A 801 -0.43 -3.19 25.05
N ALA A 802 0.49 -2.71 24.21
CA ALA A 802 1.08 -1.37 24.33
C ALA A 802 0.06 -0.22 24.20
N PHE A 803 -1.08 -0.50 23.57
CA PHE A 803 -2.22 0.43 23.54
C PHE A 803 -3.27 0.02 24.57
N LYS A 804 -2.94 0.20 25.85
CA LYS A 804 -3.87 -0.15 26.94
C LYS A 804 -5.20 0.59 26.84
N ASP A 805 -5.19 1.85 26.35
CA ASP A 805 -6.38 2.66 26.20
C ASP A 805 -6.21 3.64 25.04
N ILE A 806 -6.95 3.41 23.95
CA ILE A 806 -6.96 4.29 22.79
C ILE A 806 -7.97 5.41 23.01
N GLU A 807 -7.55 6.65 22.85
CA GLU A 807 -8.45 7.79 22.87
C GLU A 807 -9.40 7.72 21.66
N LEU A 808 -10.71 7.67 21.93
CA LEU A 808 -11.74 7.63 20.90
C LEU A 808 -11.95 9.03 20.29
N GLN A 809 -11.13 9.38 19.32
CA GLN A 809 -11.19 10.65 18.60
C GLN A 809 -12.29 10.66 17.52
N LYS A 810 -12.52 11.84 16.91
CA LYS A 810 -13.63 12.10 15.97
C LYS A 810 -13.78 11.08 14.85
N ASN A 811 -12.68 10.47 14.38
CA ASN A 811 -12.69 9.47 13.28
C ASN A 811 -12.61 8.01 13.74
N ILE A 812 -12.68 7.73 15.03
CA ILE A 812 -12.63 6.37 15.58
C ILE A 812 -14.04 5.97 16.02
N ALA A 813 -14.59 4.93 15.38
CA ALA A 813 -15.91 4.43 15.73
C ALA A 813 -15.89 3.55 16.99
N GLY A 814 -14.80 2.84 17.19
CA GLY A 814 -14.63 1.95 18.33
C GLY A 814 -13.50 0.95 18.12
N TYR A 815 -13.51 -0.11 18.92
CA TYR A 815 -12.53 -1.17 18.86
C TYR A 815 -13.05 -2.49 19.40
N LYS A 816 -12.44 -3.60 18.96
CA LYS A 816 -12.62 -4.93 19.53
C LYS A 816 -11.28 -5.42 20.09
N LYS A 817 -11.24 -5.79 21.37
CA LYS A 817 -10.07 -6.41 22.02
C LYS A 817 -10.23 -7.93 22.02
N ASN A 818 -9.22 -8.62 21.53
CA ASN A 818 -9.02 -10.05 21.71
C ASN A 818 -7.87 -10.29 22.70
N GLN A 819 -7.53 -11.55 22.96
CA GLN A 819 -6.44 -11.87 23.91
C GLN A 819 -5.05 -11.39 23.43
N THR A 820 -4.76 -11.53 22.14
CA THR A 820 -3.46 -11.24 21.53
C THR A 820 -3.48 -10.04 20.59
N GLU A 821 -4.64 -9.67 20.06
CA GLU A 821 -4.81 -8.65 19.05
C GLU A 821 -5.95 -7.71 19.40
N SER A 822 -5.87 -6.47 18.94
CA SER A 822 -6.94 -5.50 19.03
C SER A 822 -7.18 -4.87 17.66
N TYR A 823 -8.45 -4.66 17.33
CA TYR A 823 -8.87 -4.09 16.03
C TYR A 823 -9.59 -2.77 16.28
N LEU A 824 -9.06 -1.70 15.70
CA LEU A 824 -9.63 -0.35 15.77
C LEU A 824 -10.47 -0.09 14.51
N HIS A 825 -11.68 0.42 14.71
CA HIS A 825 -12.64 0.71 13.63
C HIS A 825 -12.62 2.19 13.31
N LEU A 826 -12.41 2.53 12.04
CA LEU A 826 -12.29 3.90 11.54
C LEU A 826 -13.56 4.32 10.80
N GLY A 827 -13.88 5.62 10.86
CA GLY A 827 -14.92 6.25 10.06
C GLY A 827 -14.47 6.57 8.63
N GLU A 828 -15.16 7.48 7.98
CA GLU A 828 -14.96 7.84 6.57
C GLU A 828 -13.65 8.58 6.29
N LYS A 829 -13.12 9.33 7.26
CA LYS A 829 -11.93 10.16 7.06
C LYS A 829 -10.71 9.32 6.78
N THR A 830 -9.92 9.76 5.82
CA THR A 830 -8.70 9.09 5.38
C THR A 830 -7.48 9.36 6.25
N LYS A 831 -7.56 10.35 7.14
CA LYS A 831 -6.49 10.73 8.07
C LYS A 831 -6.94 10.47 9.52
N VAL A 832 -6.12 9.76 10.26
CA VAL A 832 -6.38 9.34 11.64
C VAL A 832 -5.21 9.74 12.53
N ILE A 833 -5.53 10.28 13.69
CA ILE A 833 -4.57 10.54 14.77
C ILE A 833 -4.86 9.55 15.89
N LEU A 834 -3.86 8.80 16.32
CA LEU A 834 -3.99 7.86 17.44
C LEU A 834 -3.17 8.38 18.63
N ASN A 835 -3.86 8.60 19.73
CA ASN A 835 -3.22 8.92 21.01
C ASN A 835 -3.27 7.72 21.94
N ALA A 836 -2.19 7.47 22.65
CA ALA A 836 -2.08 6.39 23.64
C ALA A 836 -2.49 6.84 25.06
N GLN A 837 -3.46 7.73 25.21
CA GLN A 837 -3.92 8.21 26.52
C GLN A 837 -5.30 7.68 26.88
N GLN A 838 -5.45 7.29 28.13
CA GLN A 838 -6.71 6.84 28.70
C GLN A 838 -7.71 7.98 28.77
N THR A 839 -8.92 7.79 28.25
CA THR A 839 -10.01 8.74 28.35
C THR A 839 -11.24 8.14 29.04
N LYS A 840 -12.16 9.01 29.43
CA LYS A 840 -13.42 8.69 30.10
C LYS A 840 -14.18 7.58 29.37
N LYS A 841 -14.98 6.81 30.10
CA LYS A 841 -15.89 5.79 29.54
C LYS A 841 -16.84 6.40 28.51
N GLN A 842 -16.50 6.27 27.24
CA GLN A 842 -17.31 6.73 26.10
C GLN A 842 -18.01 5.54 25.43
N ALA A 843 -19.17 5.78 24.82
CA ALA A 843 -19.82 4.78 23.97
C ALA A 843 -19.02 4.54 22.68
N TYR A 844 -18.99 3.29 22.19
CA TYR A 844 -18.29 2.92 20.97
C TYR A 844 -18.84 1.63 20.34
N LEU A 845 -18.52 1.43 19.06
CA LEU A 845 -18.79 0.20 18.32
C LEU A 845 -17.76 -0.87 18.71
N ILE A 846 -18.25 -2.02 19.21
CA ILE A 846 -17.41 -3.21 19.46
C ILE A 846 -17.27 -4.00 18.17
N SER A 847 -18.40 -4.35 17.51
CA SER A 847 -18.36 -5.07 16.25
C SER A 847 -19.63 -4.85 15.40
N SER A 848 -19.52 -5.09 14.09
CA SER A 848 -20.65 -5.10 13.16
C SER A 848 -20.33 -5.89 11.89
N ASN A 849 -21.36 -6.51 11.27
CA ASN A 849 -21.29 -7.06 9.93
C ASN A 849 -21.55 -6.02 8.82
N GLY A 850 -21.69 -4.74 9.18
CA GLY A 850 -21.90 -3.66 8.22
C GLY A 850 -20.70 -2.72 8.12
N THR A 851 -20.66 -1.96 7.05
CA THR A 851 -19.70 -0.88 6.80
C THR A 851 -20.22 0.43 7.40
N ILE A 852 -19.34 1.21 8.05
CA ILE A 852 -19.66 2.54 8.55
C ILE A 852 -19.67 3.50 7.35
N THR A 853 -20.85 4.04 7.02
CA THR A 853 -21.04 5.01 5.94
C THR A 853 -21.01 6.46 6.44
N GLN A 854 -21.27 6.67 7.74
CA GLN A 854 -21.15 7.97 8.39
C GLN A 854 -20.80 7.81 9.86
N LEU A 855 -19.85 8.61 10.33
CA LEU A 855 -19.46 8.70 11.74
C LEU A 855 -19.43 10.15 12.19
N SER A 856 -20.20 10.45 13.25
CA SER A 856 -20.06 11.69 14.00
C SER A 856 -19.83 11.36 15.47
N ARG A 857 -18.77 11.90 16.05
CA ARG A 857 -18.40 11.70 17.46
C ARG A 857 -18.14 13.03 18.14
N GLY A 858 -18.86 13.27 19.23
CA GLY A 858 -18.62 14.32 20.20
C GLY A 858 -17.97 13.79 21.49
N THR A 859 -17.77 14.64 22.47
CA THR A 859 -17.23 14.26 23.78
C THR A 859 -18.15 13.30 24.57
N LYS A 860 -19.47 13.42 24.39
CA LYS A 860 -20.51 12.64 25.09
C LYS A 860 -21.47 11.93 24.13
N SER A 861 -21.20 11.92 22.83
CA SER A 861 -22.10 11.35 21.83
C SER A 861 -21.36 10.59 20.75
N ILE A 862 -22.04 9.59 20.20
CA ILE A 862 -21.64 8.93 18.96
C ILE A 862 -22.88 8.69 18.09
N GLN A 863 -22.78 9.05 16.84
CA GLN A 863 -23.75 8.69 15.80
C GLN A 863 -23.02 7.88 14.73
N LEU A 864 -23.60 6.73 14.38
CA LEU A 864 -23.12 5.83 13.35
C LEU A 864 -24.23 5.57 12.34
N LYS A 865 -23.95 5.69 11.05
CA LYS A 865 -24.77 5.09 10.01
C LYS A 865 -24.03 3.88 9.47
N LEU A 866 -24.70 2.73 9.48
CA LEU A 866 -24.14 1.43 9.08
C LEU A 866 -24.95 0.84 7.95
N GLN A 867 -24.27 0.22 6.99
CA GLN A 867 -24.87 -0.48 5.86
C GLN A 867 -24.22 -1.86 5.71
N ALA A 868 -25.03 -2.90 5.58
CA ALA A 868 -24.58 -4.29 5.42
C ALA A 868 -25.20 -4.93 4.16
N HIS A 869 -24.56 -5.97 3.66
CA HIS A 869 -25.13 -6.79 2.57
C HIS A 869 -26.15 -7.81 3.06
N THR A 870 -26.03 -8.22 4.32
CA THR A 870 -26.96 -9.14 5.02
C THR A 870 -27.73 -8.35 6.10
N PRO A 871 -28.76 -8.93 6.75
CA PRO A 871 -29.41 -8.27 7.88
C PRO A 871 -28.37 -7.79 8.91
N LEU A 872 -28.51 -6.51 9.32
CA LEU A 872 -27.51 -5.84 10.12
C LEU A 872 -27.47 -6.37 11.55
N GLU A 873 -26.29 -6.65 12.03
CA GLU A 873 -25.96 -7.02 13.39
C GLU A 873 -24.84 -6.15 13.92
N LEU A 874 -24.94 -5.73 15.17
CA LEU A 874 -23.89 -4.93 15.80
C LEU A 874 -23.86 -5.09 17.32
N GLU A 875 -22.68 -4.87 17.90
CA GLU A 875 -22.43 -4.78 19.32
C GLU A 875 -21.86 -3.41 19.65
N LEU A 876 -22.39 -2.80 20.70
CA LEU A 876 -21.98 -1.49 21.20
C LEU A 876 -21.58 -1.58 22.67
N PHE A 877 -20.55 -0.86 23.06
CA PHE A 877 -20.34 -0.50 24.45
C PHE A 877 -21.15 0.79 24.73
N VAL A 878 -22.12 0.69 25.66
CA VAL A 878 -23.00 1.80 26.05
C VAL A 878 -22.99 1.94 27.56
N PRO A 879 -22.27 2.92 28.12
CA PRO A 879 -22.26 3.20 29.56
C PRO A 879 -23.67 3.38 30.11
N LYS A 880 -23.87 3.09 31.40
CA LYS A 880 -25.21 3.11 32.07
C LYS A 880 -25.88 4.48 31.97
N GLU A 881 -25.10 5.55 32.05
CA GLU A 881 -25.54 6.94 31.96
C GLU A 881 -25.95 7.38 30.54
N CYS A 882 -25.73 6.53 29.54
CA CYS A 882 -25.99 6.88 28.15
C CYS A 882 -27.34 6.32 27.64
N LYS A 883 -27.99 7.08 26.77
CA LYS A 883 -29.25 6.72 26.10
C LYS A 883 -28.95 6.29 24.66
N LEU A 884 -29.41 5.11 24.31
CA LEU A 884 -29.33 4.57 22.94
C LEU A 884 -30.63 4.83 22.19
N SER A 885 -30.52 5.28 20.94
CA SER A 885 -31.64 5.33 19.98
C SER A 885 -31.26 4.75 18.65
N LEU A 886 -32.20 4.06 18.00
CA LEU A 886 -32.00 3.31 16.75
C LEU A 886 -33.05 3.72 15.72
N GLN A 887 -32.61 3.87 14.48
CA GLN A 887 -33.46 4.16 13.34
C GLN A 887 -33.04 3.28 12.14
N PRO A 888 -33.86 2.31 11.67
CA PRO A 888 -35.15 1.90 12.25
C PRO A 888 -35.01 1.18 13.61
N LYS A 889 -36.12 0.94 14.30
CA LYS A 889 -36.13 0.15 15.54
C LYS A 889 -35.69 -1.29 15.24
N ALA A 890 -34.82 -1.85 16.07
CA ALA A 890 -34.36 -3.23 15.94
C ALA A 890 -35.40 -4.21 16.52
N LYS A 891 -35.44 -5.42 15.97
CA LYS A 891 -36.33 -6.50 16.44
C LYS A 891 -35.83 -7.09 17.76
N LYS A 892 -34.52 -7.27 17.94
CA LYS A 892 -33.92 -7.84 19.13
C LYS A 892 -32.82 -6.93 19.66
N ILE A 893 -32.93 -6.58 20.94
CA ILE A 893 -31.89 -5.85 21.67
C ILE A 893 -31.62 -6.63 22.94
N GLN A 894 -30.40 -7.08 23.12
CA GLN A 894 -29.89 -7.70 24.34
C GLN A 894 -28.90 -6.75 25.02
N LYS A 895 -29.06 -6.60 26.34
CA LYS A 895 -28.13 -5.82 27.16
C LYS A 895 -27.50 -6.73 28.20
N GLU A 896 -26.18 -6.77 28.21
CA GLU A 896 -25.41 -7.45 29.20
C GLU A 896 -24.34 -6.50 29.73
N ASN A 897 -24.48 -6.08 30.99
CA ASN A 897 -23.67 -5.01 31.58
C ASN A 897 -23.74 -3.72 30.75
N ASN A 898 -22.60 -3.30 30.17
CA ASN A 898 -22.49 -2.14 29.27
C ASN A 898 -22.46 -2.54 27.78
N THR A 899 -22.58 -3.81 27.46
CA THR A 899 -22.61 -4.30 26.07
C THR A 899 -24.06 -4.41 25.61
N VAL A 900 -24.35 -3.87 24.45
CA VAL A 900 -25.66 -3.93 23.80
C VAL A 900 -25.53 -4.60 22.44
N THR A 901 -26.11 -5.78 22.30
CA THR A 901 -26.20 -6.52 21.03
C THR A 901 -27.52 -6.20 20.34
N ILE A 902 -27.46 -5.83 19.09
CA ILE A 902 -28.59 -5.39 18.27
C ILE A 902 -28.65 -6.23 17.01
N VAL A 903 -29.80 -6.85 16.75
CA VAL A 903 -30.02 -7.72 15.58
C VAL A 903 -31.27 -7.27 14.82
N TYR A 904 -31.09 -6.99 13.54
CA TYR A 904 -32.16 -6.77 12.59
C TYR A 904 -32.45 -8.09 11.82
N THR A 905 -33.67 -8.27 11.36
CA THR A 905 -34.07 -9.49 10.62
C THR A 905 -34.14 -9.27 9.12
N LYS A 906 -34.33 -8.02 8.68
CA LYS A 906 -34.47 -7.68 7.26
C LYS A 906 -33.68 -6.42 6.88
N GLN A 907 -33.58 -5.46 7.80
CA GLN A 907 -32.92 -4.18 7.53
C GLN A 907 -31.41 -4.40 7.39
N LYS A 908 -30.89 -3.88 6.30
CA LYS A 908 -29.46 -3.85 5.98
C LYS A 908 -28.79 -2.52 6.35
N GLU A 909 -29.59 -1.50 6.72
CA GLU A 909 -29.14 -0.18 7.16
C GLU A 909 -29.71 0.21 8.51
N ALA A 910 -28.92 0.93 9.31
CA ALA A 910 -29.41 1.59 10.51
C ALA A 910 -28.57 2.81 10.90
N THR A 911 -29.23 3.78 11.51
CA THR A 911 -28.60 4.88 12.23
C THR A 911 -28.65 4.58 13.73
N VAL A 912 -27.51 4.63 14.37
CA VAL A 912 -27.32 4.41 15.80
C VAL A 912 -26.86 5.70 16.44
N ASN A 913 -27.61 6.17 17.44
CA ASN A 913 -27.24 7.34 18.23
C ASN A 913 -27.09 6.95 19.69
N VAL A 914 -25.96 7.30 20.29
CA VAL A 914 -25.77 7.18 21.74
C VAL A 914 -25.43 8.55 22.31
N GLN A 915 -26.19 8.97 23.29
CA GLN A 915 -26.03 10.25 23.98
C GLN A 915 -25.87 10.00 25.48
N CYS A 916 -24.78 10.47 26.08
CA CYS A 916 -24.47 10.34 27.48
C CYS A 916 -24.85 11.63 28.24
N ARG A 917 -25.39 11.47 29.47
CA ARG A 917 -25.66 12.59 30.38
C ARG A 917 -24.36 13.14 30.97
N GLU A 918 -24.45 14.28 31.60
CA GLU A 918 -23.31 14.92 32.27
C GLU A 918 -22.77 14.11 33.47
#